data_ddf57d2a6dcb85326d5fa686bf0298fb
#
_entry.id   ddf57d2a6dcb85326d5fa686bf0298fb
#
_cell.length_a   1.000
_cell.length_b   1.000
_cell.length_c   1.000
_cell.angle_alpha   90.00
_cell.angle_beta   90.00
_cell.angle_gamma   90.00
#
_symmetry.space_group_name_H-M   'P 1'
#
loop_
_entity.id
_entity.type
_entity.pdbx_description
1 polymer ?
#
loop_
_entity_poly.entity_id
_entity_poly.type
_entity_poly.pdbx_seq_one_letter_code
_entity_poly.pdbx_strand_id
1 'polypeptide(L)'
;MKSCNNHTFLAGLRSQWLAQKLTPLAVFAALLATSAQAQITYTPVFTNTWVVTAGNYADLPNDANNTVRGVAINPVTTNVLFASRTGGNHVATLAFASGSNYLASLNGAGISSGTLALDGIRVSDDGFVYACNLSSAPISEFKIYRWPSDSDTVTAPTVVYDSGGGTSFQWRIGDYMDLRGSGSNTEIVIVGNGSAANITTNFVIFRPTDAMATTFTNFSITIPGGVNNLCGAGVAFEGTNNAVWIRQASSQNTRRITYTPAVMNSGACARTNTVDQSVCQGIKYFSSTNGVQMLATVQASATAGAAQIARVFQIPAAPTGPFISVLTSNFPAPYTGSQNGNGLGSVDAKNGYVIFGAPGFGLTFFQLGFITTAPPTISLTSSGSTIIQGYGVTNTVTASGSTPFSYQWYFTNGVTTNPISGAITNVYSIASLQASNAGGYFVIVTNLYGKATSGIVNLTVLPNGGSMLMTQKWSLAPGSRPYLTTDDTQRGLAYDHVLNRLVLVTRAPTNGVLLLDADTGADVGNLDVSQIFATTPSGTFPINMCGVADDGVVYVGNLLISATSDNFVIFSWTSADPSATIGQAYGANPGIGRIGDTMAVRGAWTNTEILCSFRTGTNVALFNTQDGVNFSFNLIAITNLPAGAQANGFAGLGLAFGPGITFWAKSSGFDLRQVTYDAVNGVGGVINDYSAFPTTETAIGVDNANGYIAAIGVLEFPQSLPIYDLSASGGPSLNSLVDREFFPASNANGNSTGAVAVDVAGGRIFALDSNSGIIALSYAGKVSIAKAAGQQIVTWPTASSVLQSSTNVAGTYADVLGDTSP
;
A
#
# COMPACT_ATOMS: atom_id res chain seq x y z
N MET A 1 -18.12 38.90 54.93
CA MET A 1 -16.99 39.84 55.17
C MET A 1 -15.70 39.10 54.92
N LYS A 2 -14.90 39.61 53.98
CA LYS A 2 -13.45 39.42 53.78
C LYS A 2 -12.98 37.96 53.57
N SER A 3 -12.73 37.44 52.36
CA SER A 3 -11.74 37.88 51.37
C SER A 3 -10.29 37.80 51.79
N CYS A 4 -9.51 37.02 51.11
CA CYS A 4 -8.25 37.35 50.44
C CYS A 4 -7.53 36.09 50.07
N ASN A 5 -7.50 35.82 48.81
CA ASN A 5 -6.32 35.86 47.89
C ASN A 5 -5.00 35.35 48.47
N ASN A 6 -4.56 34.22 47.90
CA ASN A 6 -3.16 33.97 47.56
C ASN A 6 -3.07 32.70 46.67
N HIS A 7 -3.28 32.88 45.36
CA HIS A 7 -2.92 31.88 44.31
C HIS A 7 -2.41 32.62 43.06
N THR A 8 -1.18 33.22 43.18
CA THR A 8 -0.54 33.84 42.04
C THR A 8 1.01 33.75 42.11
N PHE A 9 1.57 32.60 42.43
CA PHE A 9 3.04 32.49 42.40
C PHE A 9 3.58 31.12 41.89
N LEU A 10 2.74 30.22 41.47
CA LEU A 10 3.18 28.89 40.96
C LEU A 10 2.84 28.62 39.50
N ALA A 11 2.31 29.59 38.75
CA ALA A 11 1.99 29.43 37.34
C ALA A 11 3.13 29.86 36.38
N GLY A 12 4.16 30.57 36.89
CA GLY A 12 5.25 31.11 36.07
C GLY A 12 6.40 30.17 35.77
N LEU A 13 6.57 29.10 36.56
CA LEU A 13 7.73 28.20 36.40
C LEU A 13 7.43 26.91 35.59
N ARG A 14 6.18 26.61 35.33
CA ARG A 14 5.80 25.44 34.50
C ARG A 14 5.71 25.76 33.01
N SER A 15 5.55 27.02 32.61
CA SER A 15 5.42 27.41 31.21
C SER A 15 6.77 27.50 30.46
N GLN A 16 7.87 27.74 31.15
CA GLN A 16 9.18 27.82 30.52
C GLN A 16 9.84 26.46 30.29
N TRP A 17 9.48 25.43 31.06
CA TRP A 17 10.01 24.07 30.89
C TRP A 17 9.29 23.27 29.81
N LEU A 18 8.02 23.61 29.49
CA LEU A 18 7.32 23.02 28.35
C LEU A 18 7.67 23.70 27.03
N ALA A 19 8.06 24.98 27.05
CA ALA A 19 8.42 25.70 25.81
C ALA A 19 9.76 25.24 25.22
N GLN A 20 10.71 24.75 26.03
CA GLN A 20 12.00 24.30 25.53
C GLN A 20 12.02 22.86 24.98
N LYS A 21 11.00 22.04 25.27
CA LYS A 21 10.86 20.69 24.69
C LYS A 21 9.88 20.59 23.52
N LEU A 22 9.12 21.66 23.24
CA LEU A 22 8.14 21.67 22.13
C LEU A 22 8.64 22.35 20.86
N THR A 23 9.76 23.06 20.92
CA THR A 23 10.31 23.76 19.75
C THR A 23 10.85 22.85 18.63
N PRO A 24 11.44 21.67 18.87
CA PRO A 24 11.79 20.77 17.79
C PRO A 24 10.58 20.05 17.17
N LEU A 25 9.50 19.83 17.95
CA LEU A 25 8.29 19.19 17.42
C LEU A 25 7.43 20.15 16.58
N ALA A 26 7.42 21.44 16.90
CA ALA A 26 6.64 22.43 16.18
C ALA A 26 7.28 22.81 14.83
N VAL A 27 8.62 22.83 14.73
CA VAL A 27 9.32 23.00 13.45
C VAL A 27 9.17 21.75 12.57
N PHE A 28 9.12 20.55 13.18
CA PHE A 28 8.84 19.32 12.47
C PHE A 28 7.38 19.22 12.01
N ALA A 29 6.43 19.70 12.81
CA ALA A 29 5.01 19.78 12.42
C ALA A 29 4.77 20.85 11.33
N ALA A 30 5.53 21.93 11.30
CA ALA A 30 5.41 22.95 10.26
C ALA A 30 5.99 22.53 8.91
N LEU A 31 6.93 21.57 8.88
CA LEU A 31 7.41 20.93 7.63
C LEU A 31 6.50 19.78 7.17
N LEU A 32 5.67 19.22 8.08
CA LEU A 32 4.68 18.19 7.78
C LEU A 32 3.26 18.74 7.55
N ALA A 33 2.99 20.00 7.96
CA ALA A 33 1.70 20.63 7.77
C ALA A 33 1.73 21.46 6.49
N THR A 34 1.36 20.85 5.44
CA THR A 34 0.70 21.28 4.19
C THR A 34 1.18 20.44 3.02
N SER A 35 0.99 19.16 3.07
CA SER A 35 0.65 18.44 1.87
C SER A 35 -0.86 18.61 1.69
N ALA A 36 -1.31 19.73 1.16
CA ALA A 36 -2.52 19.69 0.38
C ALA A 36 -2.26 18.58 -0.66
N GLN A 37 -2.90 17.44 -0.50
CA GLN A 37 -2.87 16.41 -1.54
C GLN A 37 -3.36 17.13 -2.79
N ALA A 38 -2.46 17.40 -3.74
CA ALA A 38 -2.85 18.00 -4.98
C ALA A 38 -3.82 17.00 -5.62
N GLN A 39 -5.04 17.46 -5.79
CA GLN A 39 -6.14 16.67 -6.29
C GLN A 39 -5.79 16.21 -7.71
N ILE A 40 -5.96 14.94 -8.01
CA ILE A 40 -5.83 14.42 -9.38
C ILE A 40 -6.81 15.21 -10.24
N THR A 41 -6.30 15.89 -11.26
CA THR A 41 -7.13 16.64 -12.21
C THR A 41 -7.28 15.81 -13.47
N TYR A 42 -8.54 15.60 -13.86
CA TYR A 42 -8.91 14.90 -15.09
C TYR A 42 -9.24 15.93 -16.16
N THR A 43 -8.39 16.03 -17.18
CA THR A 43 -8.66 16.89 -18.35
C THR A 43 -9.31 16.03 -19.43
N PRO A 44 -10.58 16.30 -19.80
CA PRO A 44 -11.27 15.54 -20.84
C PRO A 44 -10.63 15.79 -22.21
N VAL A 45 -10.47 14.72 -22.97
CA VAL A 45 -10.01 14.73 -24.37
C VAL A 45 -11.00 13.93 -25.20
N PHE A 46 -11.19 14.37 -26.45
CA PHE A 46 -12.13 13.72 -27.37
C PHE A 46 -11.39 13.26 -28.61
N THR A 47 -11.47 11.97 -28.90
CA THR A 47 -10.93 11.37 -30.12
C THR A 47 -12.08 11.20 -31.11
N ASN A 48 -11.93 11.78 -32.31
CA ASN A 48 -12.90 11.52 -33.41
C ASN A 48 -12.81 10.04 -33.79
N THR A 49 -13.96 9.36 -33.70
CA THR A 49 -14.05 7.94 -34.00
C THR A 49 -14.45 7.72 -35.46
N TRP A 50 -15.46 8.45 -35.91
CA TRP A 50 -15.88 8.44 -37.32
C TRP A 50 -16.74 9.66 -37.66
N VAL A 51 -16.91 9.86 -38.96
CA VAL A 51 -17.71 10.94 -39.55
C VAL A 51 -18.54 10.39 -40.70
N VAL A 52 -19.82 10.75 -40.76
CA VAL A 52 -20.69 10.47 -41.88
C VAL A 52 -21.12 11.79 -42.51
N THR A 53 -20.72 12.02 -43.74
CA THR A 53 -21.10 13.22 -44.49
C THR A 53 -22.53 13.13 -44.97
N ALA A 54 -23.29 14.21 -44.96
CA ALA A 54 -24.60 14.29 -45.59
C ALA A 54 -24.48 13.92 -47.08
N GLY A 55 -25.47 13.14 -47.58
CA GLY A 55 -25.46 12.56 -48.91
C GLY A 55 -24.87 11.14 -49.00
N ASN A 56 -24.22 10.63 -47.97
CA ASN A 56 -23.70 9.24 -47.93
C ASN A 56 -24.81 8.21 -47.85
N TYR A 57 -25.97 8.57 -47.32
CA TYR A 57 -27.19 7.74 -47.27
C TYR A 57 -28.39 8.54 -47.80
N ALA A 58 -29.34 7.82 -48.45
CA ALA A 58 -30.55 8.43 -48.91
C ALA A 58 -31.35 9.13 -47.79
N ASP A 59 -31.29 8.58 -46.58
CA ASP A 59 -31.97 9.10 -45.39
C ASP A 59 -31.20 10.25 -44.70
N LEU A 60 -30.00 10.57 -45.14
CA LEU A 60 -29.18 11.65 -44.65
C LEU A 60 -28.81 12.62 -45.78
N PRO A 61 -29.78 13.33 -46.39
CA PRO A 61 -29.56 14.11 -47.57
C PRO A 61 -28.72 15.37 -47.33
N ASN A 62 -27.99 15.81 -48.33
CA ASN A 62 -27.32 17.09 -48.38
C ASN A 62 -28.27 18.15 -48.94
N ASP A 63 -29.24 18.61 -48.14
CA ASP A 63 -30.27 19.57 -48.59
C ASP A 63 -30.62 20.60 -47.49
N ALA A 64 -31.40 21.65 -47.90
CA ALA A 64 -31.87 22.71 -47.05
C ALA A 64 -33.12 22.35 -46.25
N ASN A 65 -33.71 21.17 -46.46
CA ASN A 65 -35.06 20.90 -45.96
C ASN A 65 -35.08 20.48 -44.47
N ASN A 66 -33.87 20.33 -43.87
CA ASN A 66 -33.76 19.89 -42.48
C ASN A 66 -34.57 18.64 -42.18
N THR A 67 -34.55 17.72 -43.14
CA THR A 67 -35.32 16.47 -43.07
C THR A 67 -34.82 15.51 -42.01
N VAL A 68 -33.52 15.66 -41.61
CA VAL A 68 -32.90 14.92 -40.54
C VAL A 68 -32.79 15.81 -39.29
N ARG A 69 -33.43 15.34 -38.23
CA ARG A 69 -33.33 16.02 -36.92
C ARG A 69 -33.27 14.95 -35.84
N GLY A 70 -32.67 15.25 -34.72
CA GLY A 70 -32.55 14.29 -33.63
C GLY A 70 -31.52 13.19 -33.93
N VAL A 71 -30.59 13.03 -33.00
CA VAL A 71 -29.66 11.90 -32.98
C VAL A 71 -29.69 11.24 -31.58
N ALA A 72 -29.42 9.95 -31.51
CA ALA A 72 -29.40 9.21 -30.26
C ALA A 72 -28.34 8.08 -30.30
N ILE A 73 -27.83 7.72 -29.13
CA ILE A 73 -27.01 6.53 -28.91
C ILE A 73 -27.85 5.52 -28.12
N ASN A 74 -27.99 4.28 -28.63
CA ASN A 74 -28.60 3.21 -27.87
C ASN A 74 -27.61 2.72 -26.80
N PRO A 75 -27.89 2.84 -25.50
CA PRO A 75 -26.97 2.43 -24.45
C PRO A 75 -26.77 0.92 -24.35
N VAL A 76 -27.64 0.12 -24.94
CA VAL A 76 -27.60 -1.36 -24.94
C VAL A 76 -26.81 -1.90 -26.13
N THR A 77 -27.15 -1.47 -27.35
CA THR A 77 -26.49 -1.95 -28.57
C THR A 77 -25.31 -1.09 -28.98
N THR A 78 -25.20 0.11 -28.42
CA THR A 78 -24.29 1.20 -28.79
C THR A 78 -24.52 1.79 -30.18
N ASN A 79 -25.49 1.29 -30.96
CA ASN A 79 -25.83 1.82 -32.25
C ASN A 79 -26.25 3.30 -32.19
N VAL A 80 -26.06 3.99 -33.30
CA VAL A 80 -26.43 5.39 -33.48
C VAL A 80 -27.70 5.46 -34.31
N LEU A 81 -28.65 6.26 -33.83
CA LEU A 81 -29.95 6.47 -34.49
C LEU A 81 -30.10 7.95 -34.87
N PHE A 82 -30.84 8.18 -35.97
CA PHE A 82 -31.28 9.52 -36.33
C PHE A 82 -32.69 9.49 -36.94
N ALA A 83 -33.44 10.54 -36.68
CA ALA A 83 -34.79 10.70 -37.24
C ALA A 83 -34.72 11.29 -38.64
N SER A 84 -35.35 10.66 -39.63
CA SER A 84 -35.40 11.14 -40.99
C SER A 84 -36.84 11.22 -41.50
N ARG A 85 -37.08 12.24 -42.31
CA ARG A 85 -38.33 12.41 -43.07
C ARG A 85 -38.11 12.29 -44.58
N THR A 86 -36.90 11.93 -44.98
CA THR A 86 -36.56 11.72 -46.40
C THR A 86 -37.18 10.41 -46.91
N GLY A 87 -37.98 10.48 -47.93
CA GLY A 87 -38.66 9.28 -48.44
C GLY A 87 -39.78 8.73 -47.53
N GLY A 88 -40.12 9.44 -46.47
CA GLY A 88 -41.10 9.08 -45.45
C GLY A 88 -40.59 9.27 -44.04
N ASN A 89 -41.46 9.20 -43.03
CA ASN A 89 -41.08 9.33 -41.63
C ASN A 89 -40.55 8.00 -41.10
N HIS A 90 -39.28 7.94 -40.68
CA HIS A 90 -38.65 6.75 -40.09
C HIS A 90 -37.43 7.11 -39.25
N VAL A 91 -36.95 6.15 -38.48
CA VAL A 91 -35.73 6.24 -37.71
C VAL A 91 -34.68 5.34 -38.35
N ALA A 92 -33.58 5.90 -38.77
CA ALA A 92 -32.44 5.17 -39.33
C ALA A 92 -31.45 4.77 -38.25
N THR A 93 -30.91 3.55 -38.31
CA THR A 93 -29.91 2.99 -37.38
C THR A 93 -28.61 2.71 -38.11
N LEU A 94 -27.52 3.20 -37.56
CA LEU A 94 -26.15 2.96 -38.03
C LEU A 94 -25.35 2.12 -37.01
N ALA A 95 -24.47 1.27 -37.56
CA ALA A 95 -23.56 0.51 -36.68
C ALA A 95 -22.58 1.41 -35.92
N PHE A 96 -22.42 1.12 -34.66
CA PHE A 96 -21.53 1.83 -33.76
C PHE A 96 -20.07 1.86 -34.25
N ALA A 97 -19.54 0.71 -34.67
CA ALA A 97 -18.11 0.54 -34.91
C ALA A 97 -17.54 1.42 -36.03
N SER A 98 -18.31 1.77 -37.03
CA SER A 98 -17.80 2.47 -38.22
C SER A 98 -18.67 3.66 -38.69
N GLY A 99 -19.90 3.75 -38.19
CA GLY A 99 -20.87 4.69 -38.76
C GLY A 99 -21.16 4.48 -40.24
N SER A 100 -20.45 3.55 -40.91
CA SER A 100 -20.49 3.31 -42.32
C SER A 100 -21.47 2.22 -42.72
N ASN A 101 -21.99 1.43 -41.78
CA ASN A 101 -22.94 0.39 -42.05
C ASN A 101 -24.34 0.84 -41.64
N TYR A 102 -25.18 1.03 -42.62
CA TYR A 102 -26.58 1.22 -42.40
C TYR A 102 -27.19 -0.14 -42.01
N LEU A 103 -27.77 -0.20 -40.80
CA LEU A 103 -28.28 -1.47 -40.27
C LEU A 103 -29.75 -1.66 -40.54
N ALA A 104 -30.57 -0.64 -40.29
CA ALA A 104 -32.00 -0.74 -40.32
C ALA A 104 -32.67 0.62 -40.51
N SER A 105 -33.89 0.61 -41.03
CA SER A 105 -34.84 1.68 -40.93
C SER A 105 -36.06 1.15 -40.18
N LEU A 106 -36.31 1.70 -38.99
CA LEU A 106 -37.46 1.31 -38.18
C LEU A 106 -38.76 1.63 -38.91
N ASN A 107 -39.78 0.77 -38.76
CA ASN A 107 -41.06 0.97 -39.38
C ASN A 107 -41.67 2.29 -38.89
N GLY A 108 -41.96 3.18 -39.86
CA GLY A 108 -42.55 4.49 -39.61
C GLY A 108 -44.04 4.57 -39.88
N ALA A 109 -44.69 3.43 -40.10
CA ALA A 109 -46.15 3.41 -40.36
C ALA A 109 -46.94 3.99 -39.18
N GLY A 110 -47.87 4.89 -39.47
CA GLY A 110 -48.69 5.56 -38.45
C GLY A 110 -48.05 6.82 -37.84
N ILE A 111 -46.82 7.18 -38.19
CA ILE A 111 -46.24 8.46 -37.79
C ILE A 111 -46.93 9.58 -38.57
N SER A 112 -47.66 10.45 -37.86
CA SER A 112 -48.49 11.47 -38.45
C SER A 112 -48.66 12.68 -37.51
N SER A 113 -49.37 13.71 -37.99
CA SER A 113 -49.69 14.93 -37.21
C SER A 113 -48.52 15.86 -36.94
N GLY A 114 -48.81 17.02 -36.44
CA GLY A 114 -47.85 18.06 -36.18
C GLY A 114 -47.38 18.82 -37.43
N THR A 115 -46.53 19.82 -37.23
CA THR A 115 -45.89 20.57 -38.31
C THR A 115 -44.80 19.75 -38.98
N LEU A 116 -44.08 18.97 -38.22
CA LEU A 116 -43.15 17.94 -38.64
C LEU A 116 -43.55 16.65 -37.96
N ALA A 117 -43.89 15.60 -38.71
CA ALA A 117 -44.43 14.38 -38.13
C ALA A 117 -43.39 13.60 -37.31
N LEU A 118 -42.10 13.82 -37.56
CA LEU A 118 -40.98 13.24 -36.80
C LEU A 118 -39.90 14.29 -36.64
N ASP A 119 -39.40 14.49 -35.38
CA ASP A 119 -38.40 15.53 -35.08
C ASP A 119 -37.34 15.04 -34.10
N GLY A 120 -37.66 14.93 -32.81
CA GLY A 120 -36.73 14.48 -31.77
C GLY A 120 -36.66 12.98 -31.63
N ILE A 121 -35.48 12.45 -31.23
CA ILE A 121 -35.28 11.03 -30.93
C ILE A 121 -34.37 10.86 -29.71
N ARG A 122 -34.68 9.87 -28.88
CA ARG A 122 -33.82 9.39 -27.76
C ARG A 122 -34.04 7.89 -27.52
N VAL A 123 -33.10 7.27 -26.82
CA VAL A 123 -33.17 5.86 -26.42
C VAL A 123 -33.10 5.75 -24.89
N SER A 124 -34.02 4.99 -24.31
CA SER A 124 -34.06 4.72 -22.89
C SER A 124 -32.90 3.78 -22.47
N ASP A 125 -32.64 3.72 -21.16
CA ASP A 125 -31.51 2.95 -20.64
C ASP A 125 -31.71 1.42 -20.85
N ASP A 126 -32.91 0.96 -21.14
CA ASP A 126 -33.28 -0.41 -21.52
C ASP A 126 -33.37 -0.64 -23.04
N GLY A 127 -33.03 0.35 -23.87
CA GLY A 127 -32.91 0.20 -25.32
C GLY A 127 -34.17 0.50 -26.14
N PHE A 128 -35.28 0.91 -25.52
CA PHE A 128 -36.48 1.35 -26.25
C PHE A 128 -36.21 2.70 -26.93
N VAL A 129 -36.62 2.80 -28.18
CA VAL A 129 -36.48 4.00 -29.00
C VAL A 129 -37.71 4.88 -28.83
N TYR A 130 -37.54 6.15 -28.51
CA TYR A 130 -38.59 7.15 -28.41
C TYR A 130 -38.34 8.29 -29.38
N ALA A 131 -39.40 8.72 -30.05
CA ALA A 131 -39.34 9.90 -30.91
C ALA A 131 -40.58 10.78 -30.71
N CYS A 132 -40.48 12.06 -31.02
CA CYS A 132 -41.61 12.98 -31.00
C CYS A 132 -41.77 13.69 -32.34
N ASN A 133 -43.00 14.19 -32.57
CA ASN A 133 -43.23 15.15 -33.64
C ASN A 133 -42.98 16.58 -33.19
N LEU A 134 -42.99 17.54 -34.10
CA LEU A 134 -43.00 18.98 -33.82
C LEU A 134 -44.41 19.52 -34.05
N SER A 135 -44.96 20.13 -33.04
CA SER A 135 -46.25 20.87 -33.14
C SER A 135 -45.97 22.36 -32.94
N SER A 136 -46.36 23.20 -33.91
CA SER A 136 -46.07 24.63 -33.91
C SER A 136 -47.29 25.55 -33.76
N ALA A 137 -48.52 24.99 -33.72
CA ALA A 137 -49.76 25.79 -33.64
C ALA A 137 -50.74 25.12 -32.69
N PRO A 138 -51.68 25.86 -32.10
CA PRO A 138 -52.64 25.31 -31.12
C PRO A 138 -53.57 24.22 -31.63
N ILE A 139 -53.56 23.92 -32.91
CA ILE A 139 -54.44 22.95 -33.60
C ILE A 139 -53.70 21.68 -34.05
N SER A 140 -52.42 21.58 -33.92
CA SER A 140 -51.69 20.35 -34.31
C SER A 140 -51.38 19.47 -33.11
N GLU A 141 -51.71 18.17 -33.26
CA GLU A 141 -51.45 17.19 -32.21
C GLU A 141 -49.95 17.06 -31.92
N PHE A 142 -49.60 16.91 -30.66
CA PHE A 142 -48.25 16.54 -30.25
C PHE A 142 -48.27 15.06 -29.82
N LYS A 143 -47.37 14.22 -30.39
CA LYS A 143 -47.28 12.81 -30.17
C LYS A 143 -45.85 12.37 -29.79
N ILE A 144 -45.80 11.35 -28.95
CA ILE A 144 -44.55 10.61 -28.66
C ILE A 144 -44.77 9.16 -29.11
N TYR A 145 -43.81 8.69 -29.90
CA TYR A 145 -43.79 7.35 -30.48
C TYR A 145 -42.75 6.50 -29.79
N ARG A 146 -42.96 5.17 -29.75
CA ARG A 146 -42.05 4.21 -29.13
C ARG A 146 -41.90 2.95 -29.96
N TRP A 147 -40.64 2.51 -30.19
CA TRP A 147 -40.30 1.20 -30.76
C TRP A 147 -39.64 0.33 -29.69
N PRO A 148 -39.78 -1.03 -29.77
CA PRO A 148 -39.23 -1.94 -28.77
C PRO A 148 -37.70 -2.09 -28.86
N SER A 149 -37.09 -1.80 -30.03
CA SER A 149 -35.64 -1.86 -30.23
C SER A 149 -35.20 -0.99 -31.42
N ASP A 150 -33.90 -0.80 -31.56
CA ASP A 150 -33.25 -0.09 -32.67
C ASP A 150 -33.08 -0.94 -33.94
N SER A 151 -33.62 -2.16 -33.95
CA SER A 151 -33.56 -3.11 -35.04
C SER A 151 -34.95 -3.60 -35.50
N ASP A 152 -36.01 -3.08 -34.91
CA ASP A 152 -37.36 -3.47 -35.26
C ASP A 152 -37.84 -2.76 -36.53
N THR A 153 -37.68 -3.43 -37.65
CA THR A 153 -38.08 -2.91 -38.96
C THR A 153 -39.53 -3.27 -39.33
N VAL A 154 -40.20 -4.08 -38.50
CA VAL A 154 -41.50 -4.68 -38.82
C VAL A 154 -42.62 -4.00 -38.04
N THR A 155 -42.44 -3.83 -36.73
CA THR A 155 -43.52 -3.30 -35.86
C THR A 155 -43.65 -1.79 -36.03
N ALA A 156 -44.86 -1.31 -36.30
CA ALA A 156 -45.17 0.12 -36.25
C ALA A 156 -44.97 0.67 -34.84
N PRO A 157 -44.55 1.93 -34.66
CA PRO A 157 -44.38 2.49 -33.34
C PRO A 157 -45.69 2.59 -32.57
N THR A 158 -45.65 2.33 -31.29
CA THR A 158 -46.76 2.61 -30.39
C THR A 158 -46.79 4.10 -30.08
N VAL A 159 -47.95 4.74 -30.18
CA VAL A 159 -48.18 6.09 -29.69
C VAL A 159 -48.31 6.01 -28.16
N VAL A 160 -47.32 6.47 -27.43
CA VAL A 160 -47.29 6.41 -25.94
C VAL A 160 -47.81 7.70 -25.30
N TYR A 161 -47.87 8.77 -26.06
CA TYR A 161 -48.52 10.03 -25.69
C TYR A 161 -49.19 10.68 -26.93
N ASP A 162 -50.41 11.15 -26.76
CA ASP A 162 -51.15 11.94 -27.74
C ASP A 162 -51.84 13.09 -27.02
N SER A 163 -51.56 14.33 -27.44
CA SER A 163 -52.18 15.53 -26.85
C SER A 163 -53.66 15.72 -27.24
N GLY A 164 -54.14 14.94 -28.22
CA GLY A 164 -55.40 15.18 -28.81
C GLY A 164 -55.46 16.51 -29.63
N GLY A 165 -56.42 16.70 -30.43
CA GLY A 165 -56.63 17.93 -31.20
C GLY A 165 -57.03 19.11 -30.30
N GLY A 166 -56.36 20.21 -30.42
CA GLY A 166 -57.00 21.55 -30.23
C GLY A 166 -56.54 22.37 -29.02
N THR A 167 -56.02 21.92 -27.88
CA THR A 167 -55.76 22.85 -26.77
C THR A 167 -54.63 22.50 -25.78
N SER A 168 -54.04 21.34 -25.85
CA SER A 168 -53.11 20.87 -24.79
C SER A 168 -51.82 21.67 -24.72
N PHE A 169 -51.28 22.12 -25.86
CA PHE A 169 -50.11 22.98 -25.90
C PHE A 169 -50.40 24.20 -26.78
N GLN A 170 -50.52 25.37 -26.19
CA GLN A 170 -50.73 26.63 -26.91
C GLN A 170 -49.45 27.25 -27.47
N TRP A 171 -48.34 26.44 -27.56
CA TRP A 171 -47.06 26.90 -27.95
C TRP A 171 -46.30 25.84 -28.75
N ARG A 172 -45.25 26.21 -29.46
CA ARG A 172 -44.44 25.30 -30.24
C ARG A 172 -43.72 24.30 -29.32
N ILE A 173 -43.86 23.00 -29.53
CA ILE A 173 -43.28 21.91 -28.75
C ILE A 173 -42.70 20.84 -29.68
N GLY A 174 -41.56 20.27 -29.33
CA GLY A 174 -40.93 19.17 -30.02
C GLY A 174 -39.61 19.45 -30.68
N ASP A 175 -39.11 20.71 -30.65
CA ASP A 175 -37.81 21.05 -31.26
C ASP A 175 -36.61 20.33 -30.61
N TYR A 176 -36.66 20.10 -29.30
CA TYR A 176 -35.62 19.42 -28.56
C TYR A 176 -36.20 18.50 -27.49
N MET A 177 -35.60 17.34 -27.39
CA MET A 177 -36.02 16.25 -26.52
C MET A 177 -34.81 15.67 -25.79
N ASP A 178 -34.97 15.33 -24.51
CA ASP A 178 -34.04 14.45 -23.81
C ASP A 178 -34.78 13.40 -23.02
N LEU A 179 -34.08 12.28 -22.70
CA LEU A 179 -34.67 11.13 -22.05
C LEU A 179 -33.69 10.52 -21.07
N ARG A 180 -34.18 9.99 -19.95
CA ARG A 180 -33.45 9.21 -18.95
C ARG A 180 -34.31 8.08 -18.38
N GLY A 181 -33.66 7.07 -17.81
CA GLY A 181 -34.30 5.95 -17.11
C GLY A 181 -34.83 4.88 -18.03
N SER A 182 -35.54 3.94 -17.45
CA SER A 182 -36.12 2.75 -18.11
C SER A 182 -37.41 2.31 -17.45
N GLY A 183 -38.27 1.61 -18.20
CA GLY A 183 -39.55 1.12 -17.73
C GLY A 183 -40.38 2.23 -17.06
N SER A 184 -40.96 1.97 -15.88
CA SER A 184 -41.74 2.95 -15.10
C SER A 184 -40.98 4.18 -14.65
N ASN A 185 -39.62 4.16 -14.72
CA ASN A 185 -38.75 5.28 -14.38
C ASN A 185 -38.29 6.11 -15.59
N THR A 186 -38.85 5.83 -16.78
CA THR A 186 -38.58 6.61 -17.98
C THR A 186 -39.12 8.02 -17.83
N GLU A 187 -38.26 9.02 -17.97
CA GLU A 187 -38.66 10.43 -18.02
C GLU A 187 -38.22 11.05 -19.34
N ILE A 188 -39.13 11.78 -19.99
CA ILE A 188 -38.86 12.51 -21.24
C ILE A 188 -39.08 13.99 -20.98
N VAL A 189 -38.09 14.84 -21.29
CA VAL A 189 -38.24 16.28 -21.26
C VAL A 189 -38.24 16.84 -22.68
N ILE A 190 -39.17 17.72 -22.96
CA ILE A 190 -39.39 18.29 -24.29
C ILE A 190 -39.56 19.81 -24.18
N VAL A 191 -38.98 20.53 -25.12
CA VAL A 191 -39.11 21.97 -25.26
C VAL A 191 -39.33 22.36 -26.71
N GLY A 192 -39.67 23.60 -26.90
CA GLY A 192 -39.81 24.18 -28.23
C GLY A 192 -39.45 25.66 -28.25
N ASN A 193 -39.42 26.23 -29.43
CA ASN A 193 -39.15 27.64 -29.68
C ASN A 193 -40.47 28.41 -29.71
N GLY A 194 -40.90 28.95 -28.59
CA GLY A 194 -42.09 29.78 -28.54
C GLY A 194 -41.84 31.15 -29.19
N SER A 195 -42.57 31.45 -30.26
CA SER A 195 -42.71 32.82 -30.78
C SER A 195 -43.98 33.44 -30.23
N ALA A 196 -43.88 34.61 -29.70
CA ALA A 196 -44.96 35.47 -29.22
C ALA A 196 -45.27 35.45 -27.71
N ALA A 197 -45.89 36.46 -27.28
CA ALA A 197 -46.11 37.03 -25.95
C ALA A 197 -46.58 36.09 -24.82
N ASN A 198 -46.81 34.82 -25.03
CA ASN A 198 -47.60 34.10 -24.05
C ASN A 198 -46.91 32.94 -23.36
N ILE A 199 -45.80 32.32 -23.91
CA ILE A 199 -45.39 31.09 -23.30
C ILE A 199 -43.96 30.74 -23.61
N THR A 200 -43.08 31.10 -22.76
CA THR A 200 -41.71 30.95 -23.19
C THR A 200 -40.76 30.46 -22.11
N THR A 201 -41.34 30.12 -20.98
CA THR A 201 -40.62 29.72 -19.81
C THR A 201 -40.87 28.25 -19.41
N ASN A 202 -41.61 27.51 -20.25
CA ASN A 202 -42.00 26.16 -19.87
C ASN A 202 -41.24 25.10 -20.67
N PHE A 203 -40.89 24.06 -19.99
CA PHE A 203 -40.62 22.76 -20.59
C PHE A 203 -41.57 21.72 -19.98
N VAL A 204 -41.72 20.60 -20.68
CA VAL A 204 -42.67 19.54 -20.28
C VAL A 204 -41.90 18.30 -19.96
N ILE A 205 -42.19 17.70 -18.80
CA ILE A 205 -41.72 16.39 -18.44
C ILE A 205 -42.84 15.39 -18.62
N PHE A 206 -42.59 14.29 -19.32
CA PHE A 206 -43.47 13.18 -19.51
C PHE A 206 -43.02 12.00 -18.66
N ARG A 207 -43.95 11.37 -17.96
CA ARG A 207 -43.74 10.17 -17.14
C ARG A 207 -44.71 9.07 -17.50
N PRO A 208 -44.26 7.80 -17.43
CA PRO A 208 -45.14 6.66 -17.61
C PRO A 208 -46.27 6.63 -16.57
N THR A 209 -47.44 6.19 -16.98
CA THR A 209 -48.56 5.89 -16.10
C THR A 209 -48.68 4.39 -15.82
N ASP A 210 -47.84 3.57 -16.47
CA ASP A 210 -47.81 2.13 -16.33
C ASP A 210 -46.37 1.61 -16.23
N ALA A 211 -46.22 0.38 -15.73
CA ALA A 211 -44.89 -0.24 -15.49
C ALA A 211 -44.11 -0.51 -16.78
N MET A 212 -44.76 -0.63 -17.91
CA MET A 212 -44.18 -0.94 -19.22
C MET A 212 -43.86 0.30 -20.05
N ALA A 213 -44.16 1.49 -19.54
CA ALA A 213 -43.99 2.78 -20.22
C ALA A 213 -44.72 2.83 -21.58
N THR A 214 -45.94 2.28 -21.62
CA THR A 214 -46.78 2.26 -22.84
C THR A 214 -47.72 3.46 -22.90
N THR A 215 -47.95 4.14 -21.78
CA THR A 215 -48.76 5.37 -21.70
C THR A 215 -48.07 6.40 -20.81
N PHE A 216 -48.14 7.67 -21.18
CA PHE A 216 -47.47 8.77 -20.46
C PHE A 216 -48.47 9.86 -20.07
N THR A 217 -48.20 10.52 -18.94
CA THR A 217 -48.79 11.79 -18.54
C THR A 217 -47.77 12.91 -18.62
N ASN A 218 -48.22 14.16 -18.75
CA ASN A 218 -47.32 15.32 -18.86
C ASN A 218 -47.41 16.25 -17.65
N PHE A 219 -46.32 16.94 -17.37
CA PHE A 219 -46.13 17.95 -16.34
C PHE A 219 -45.45 19.18 -16.93
N SER A 220 -46.15 20.27 -17.09
CA SER A 220 -45.57 21.53 -17.56
C SER A 220 -44.84 22.23 -16.43
N ILE A 221 -43.59 22.59 -16.62
CA ILE A 221 -42.75 23.30 -15.65
C ILE A 221 -42.63 24.75 -16.07
N THR A 222 -43.14 25.66 -15.24
CA THR A 222 -43.00 27.11 -15.43
C THR A 222 -41.81 27.65 -14.67
N ILE A 223 -41.01 28.50 -15.28
CA ILE A 223 -39.87 29.18 -14.65
C ILE A 223 -40.25 30.61 -14.36
N PRO A 224 -40.49 31.02 -13.10
CA PRO A 224 -40.85 32.40 -12.75
C PRO A 224 -39.79 33.39 -13.20
N GLY A 225 -40.25 34.54 -13.75
CA GLY A 225 -39.37 35.61 -14.24
C GLY A 225 -38.53 35.25 -15.48
N GLY A 226 -38.89 34.18 -16.18
CA GLY A 226 -38.22 33.79 -17.42
C GLY A 226 -38.41 34.79 -18.56
N VAL A 227 -37.49 34.75 -19.51
CA VAL A 227 -37.54 35.57 -20.74
C VAL A 227 -38.09 34.72 -21.91
N ASN A 228 -38.49 35.38 -22.96
CA ASN A 228 -38.96 34.73 -24.18
C ASN A 228 -37.88 33.77 -24.74
N ASN A 229 -38.30 32.62 -25.26
CA ASN A 229 -37.42 31.57 -25.83
C ASN A 229 -36.37 31.05 -24.88
N LEU A 230 -36.67 31.02 -23.58
CA LEU A 230 -35.73 30.56 -22.56
C LEU A 230 -35.21 29.12 -22.79
N CYS A 231 -36.06 28.25 -23.33
CA CYS A 231 -35.75 26.85 -23.64
C CYS A 231 -35.60 26.57 -25.15
N GLY A 232 -35.62 27.60 -25.98
CA GLY A 232 -35.83 27.46 -27.44
C GLY A 232 -34.62 26.91 -28.21
N ALA A 233 -33.49 26.64 -27.57
CA ALA A 233 -32.30 26.11 -28.25
C ALA A 233 -31.78 24.80 -27.64
N GLY A 234 -32.47 24.21 -26.68
CA GLY A 234 -32.11 22.86 -26.16
C GLY A 234 -32.49 22.61 -24.71
N VAL A 235 -32.63 21.35 -24.40
CA VAL A 235 -32.89 20.83 -23.06
C VAL A 235 -32.13 19.50 -22.83
N ALA A 236 -31.64 19.29 -21.60
CA ALA A 236 -31.02 18.05 -21.18
C ALA A 236 -31.26 17.77 -19.70
N PHE A 237 -31.55 16.53 -19.33
CA PHE A 237 -31.56 16.11 -17.94
C PHE A 237 -30.18 16.13 -17.34
N GLU A 238 -30.08 16.45 -16.05
CA GLU A 238 -28.81 16.37 -15.29
C GLU A 238 -28.74 15.01 -14.57
N GLY A 239 -28.38 13.97 -15.29
CA GLY A 239 -28.27 12.61 -14.73
C GLY A 239 -29.56 12.20 -14.00
N THR A 240 -29.47 11.75 -12.77
CA THR A 240 -30.59 11.38 -11.90
C THR A 240 -31.13 12.52 -11.06
N ASN A 241 -30.53 13.72 -11.12
CA ASN A 241 -30.94 14.87 -10.35
C ASN A 241 -32.30 15.42 -10.84
N ASN A 242 -33.08 16.03 -9.94
CA ASN A 242 -34.29 16.76 -10.28
C ASN A 242 -33.94 18.13 -10.87
N ALA A 243 -33.18 18.11 -11.94
CA ALA A 243 -32.69 19.27 -12.63
C ALA A 243 -32.54 19.02 -14.12
N VAL A 244 -32.74 20.07 -14.89
CA VAL A 244 -32.50 20.12 -16.34
C VAL A 244 -31.59 21.31 -16.67
N TRP A 245 -30.79 21.12 -17.68
CA TRP A 245 -30.08 22.21 -18.36
C TRP A 245 -30.93 22.66 -19.55
N ILE A 246 -31.10 23.99 -19.67
CA ILE A 246 -31.84 24.58 -20.77
C ILE A 246 -31.00 25.63 -21.49
N ARG A 247 -31.16 25.69 -22.78
CA ARG A 247 -30.45 26.64 -23.64
C ARG A 247 -31.42 27.67 -24.22
N GLN A 248 -31.13 28.94 -24.01
CA GLN A 248 -31.92 30.07 -24.55
C GLN A 248 -31.54 30.32 -26.02
N ALA A 249 -32.57 30.44 -26.89
CA ALA A 249 -32.35 30.77 -28.28
C ALA A 249 -31.77 32.19 -28.43
N SER A 250 -30.86 32.36 -29.40
CA SER A 250 -30.22 33.66 -29.71
C SER A 250 -29.53 34.34 -28.53
N SER A 251 -29.08 33.57 -27.52
CA SER A 251 -28.38 34.05 -26.34
C SER A 251 -27.18 33.12 -26.04
N GLN A 252 -26.20 33.62 -25.29
CA GLN A 252 -25.12 32.80 -24.77
C GLN A 252 -25.51 32.03 -23.48
N ASN A 253 -26.64 32.34 -22.89
CA ASN A 253 -27.04 31.80 -21.60
C ASN A 253 -27.51 30.36 -21.69
N THR A 254 -26.96 29.53 -20.79
CA THR A 254 -27.40 28.18 -20.49
C THR A 254 -27.70 28.13 -19.00
N ARG A 255 -28.84 27.64 -18.62
CA ARG A 255 -29.30 27.66 -17.24
C ARG A 255 -29.57 26.29 -16.71
N ARG A 256 -29.24 26.07 -15.46
CA ARG A 256 -29.62 24.90 -14.69
C ARG A 256 -30.90 25.20 -13.93
N ILE A 257 -31.94 24.47 -14.21
CA ILE A 257 -33.25 24.62 -13.57
C ILE A 257 -33.49 23.42 -12.68
N THR A 258 -33.71 23.67 -11.40
CA THR A 258 -34.18 22.66 -10.46
C THR A 258 -35.68 22.64 -10.38
N TYR A 259 -36.27 21.48 -10.17
CA TYR A 259 -37.71 21.30 -9.98
C TYR A 259 -37.98 20.29 -8.88
N THR A 260 -39.17 20.37 -8.26
CA THR A 260 -39.56 19.43 -7.20
C THR A 260 -40.56 18.44 -7.78
N PRO A 261 -40.30 17.13 -7.76
CA PRO A 261 -41.19 16.11 -8.34
C PRO A 261 -42.61 16.09 -7.76
N ALA A 262 -42.78 16.49 -6.50
CA ALA A 262 -44.07 16.54 -5.81
C ALA A 262 -44.92 17.77 -6.21
N VAL A 263 -44.30 18.82 -6.76
CA VAL A 263 -44.98 20.05 -7.19
C VAL A 263 -44.47 20.37 -8.58
N MET A 264 -44.89 19.59 -9.56
CA MET A 264 -44.39 19.57 -10.94
C MET A 264 -44.83 20.78 -11.80
N ASN A 265 -45.13 21.92 -11.22
CA ASN A 265 -45.60 23.09 -11.97
C ASN A 265 -44.64 24.29 -11.93
N SER A 266 -43.57 24.24 -11.19
CA SER A 266 -42.60 25.31 -11.16
C SER A 266 -41.17 24.84 -11.04
N GLY A 267 -40.26 25.57 -11.65
CA GLY A 267 -38.83 25.37 -11.59
C GLY A 267 -38.10 26.61 -11.11
N ALA A 268 -36.91 26.46 -10.53
CA ALA A 268 -36.06 27.54 -10.08
C ALA A 268 -34.73 27.51 -10.83
N CYS A 269 -34.26 28.69 -11.27
CA CYS A 269 -32.95 28.83 -11.88
C CYS A 269 -31.87 28.75 -10.80
N ALA A 270 -31.14 27.64 -10.74
CA ALA A 270 -30.09 27.40 -9.75
C ALA A 270 -28.74 27.98 -10.16
N ARG A 271 -28.46 28.11 -11.46
CA ARG A 271 -27.25 28.72 -11.98
C ARG A 271 -27.39 29.14 -13.46
N THR A 272 -26.56 30.09 -13.89
CA THR A 272 -26.48 30.53 -15.28
C THR A 272 -25.01 30.60 -15.69
N ASN A 273 -24.65 29.83 -16.74
CA ASN A 273 -23.33 29.88 -17.37
C ASN A 273 -23.49 30.25 -18.85
N THR A 274 -22.45 30.70 -19.46
CA THR A 274 -22.48 31.14 -20.87
C THR A 274 -21.63 30.19 -21.72
N VAL A 275 -22.14 29.85 -22.91
CA VAL A 275 -21.32 29.33 -24.01
C VAL A 275 -20.70 30.52 -24.75
N ASP A 276 -19.59 30.28 -25.45
CA ASP A 276 -18.88 31.34 -26.19
C ASP A 276 -19.64 31.85 -27.44
N GLN A 277 -20.64 31.09 -27.92
CA GLN A 277 -21.42 31.42 -29.13
C GLN A 277 -22.92 31.39 -28.87
N SER A 278 -23.63 32.43 -29.31
CA SER A 278 -25.10 32.50 -29.18
C SER A 278 -25.87 31.58 -30.11
N VAL A 279 -25.25 31.10 -31.19
CA VAL A 279 -25.87 30.23 -32.20
C VAL A 279 -25.76 28.73 -31.85
N CYS A 280 -25.34 28.35 -30.65
CA CYS A 280 -25.37 26.96 -30.22
C CYS A 280 -26.79 26.42 -30.02
N GLN A 281 -27.06 25.26 -30.60
CA GLN A 281 -28.38 24.61 -30.57
C GLN A 281 -28.25 23.11 -30.21
N GLY A 282 -29.27 22.57 -29.56
CA GLY A 282 -29.23 21.25 -28.99
C GLY A 282 -28.21 21.18 -27.83
N ILE A 283 -28.61 20.58 -26.75
CA ILE A 283 -27.69 20.36 -25.65
C ILE A 283 -27.84 18.94 -25.10
N LYS A 284 -26.76 18.38 -24.61
CA LYS A 284 -26.73 17.15 -23.82
C LYS A 284 -25.79 17.31 -22.65
N TYR A 285 -26.33 17.08 -21.45
CA TYR A 285 -25.53 16.95 -20.24
C TYR A 285 -25.05 15.49 -20.10
N PHE A 286 -23.82 15.30 -19.68
CA PHE A 286 -23.28 14.01 -19.30
C PHE A 286 -22.15 14.22 -18.28
N SER A 287 -21.90 13.19 -17.48
CA SER A 287 -20.78 13.16 -16.54
C SER A 287 -19.92 11.94 -16.79
N SER A 288 -18.63 12.09 -16.59
CA SER A 288 -17.71 10.96 -16.62
C SER A 288 -17.73 10.17 -15.33
N THR A 289 -17.17 8.97 -15.35
CA THR A 289 -16.91 8.15 -14.14
C THR A 289 -16.01 8.86 -13.13
N ASN A 290 -15.17 9.80 -13.59
CA ASN A 290 -14.30 10.61 -12.75
C ASN A 290 -14.99 11.89 -12.21
N GLY A 291 -16.31 12.01 -12.37
CA GLY A 291 -17.08 13.12 -11.85
C GLY A 291 -16.97 14.43 -12.63
N VAL A 292 -16.27 14.46 -13.77
CA VAL A 292 -16.21 15.66 -14.64
C VAL A 292 -17.55 15.85 -15.31
N GLN A 293 -18.20 16.97 -15.05
CA GLN A 293 -19.50 17.34 -15.64
C GLN A 293 -19.30 18.10 -16.95
N MET A 294 -20.01 17.71 -17.98
CA MET A 294 -19.86 18.25 -19.32
C MET A 294 -21.21 18.55 -19.97
N LEU A 295 -21.17 19.44 -20.95
CA LEU A 295 -22.33 19.82 -21.77
C LEU A 295 -21.88 19.87 -23.23
N ALA A 296 -22.52 19.05 -24.08
CA ALA A 296 -22.31 19.03 -25.51
C ALA A 296 -23.39 19.88 -26.22
N THR A 297 -23.03 20.51 -27.34
CA THR A 297 -23.94 21.30 -28.19
C THR A 297 -23.41 21.41 -29.61
N VAL A 298 -24.27 21.77 -30.56
CA VAL A 298 -23.87 22.12 -31.93
C VAL A 298 -23.94 23.64 -32.10
N GLN A 299 -22.82 24.26 -32.46
CA GLN A 299 -22.83 25.61 -32.97
C GLN A 299 -23.33 25.56 -34.40
N ALA A 300 -24.57 26.02 -34.61
CA ALA A 300 -25.29 25.89 -35.84
C ALA A 300 -25.73 27.31 -36.34
N SER A 301 -25.50 27.57 -37.60
CA SER A 301 -25.89 28.84 -38.24
C SER A 301 -26.79 28.56 -39.44
N ALA A 302 -27.86 29.33 -39.60
CA ALA A 302 -28.73 29.29 -40.75
C ALA A 302 -28.17 30.00 -41.97
N THR A 303 -27.06 30.74 -41.82
CA THR A 303 -26.40 31.49 -42.88
C THR A 303 -25.78 30.52 -43.90
N ALA A 304 -26.04 30.79 -45.18
CA ALA A 304 -25.47 30.00 -46.27
C ALA A 304 -23.94 29.94 -46.19
N GLY A 305 -23.39 28.72 -46.32
CA GLY A 305 -21.94 28.47 -46.26
C GLY A 305 -21.30 28.53 -44.88
N ALA A 306 -22.08 28.84 -43.81
CA ALA A 306 -21.52 28.89 -42.47
C ALA A 306 -21.21 27.49 -41.95
N ALA A 307 -20.03 27.31 -41.33
CA ALA A 307 -19.61 26.05 -40.74
C ALA A 307 -20.55 25.70 -39.54
N GLN A 308 -20.87 24.43 -39.43
CA GLN A 308 -21.47 23.83 -38.22
C GLN A 308 -20.37 23.17 -37.41
N ILE A 309 -20.42 23.34 -36.09
CA ILE A 309 -19.32 22.97 -35.21
C ILE A 309 -19.83 22.14 -34.03
N ALA A 310 -19.29 20.93 -33.86
CA ALA A 310 -19.50 20.14 -32.66
C ALA A 310 -18.69 20.73 -31.48
N ARG A 311 -19.35 20.97 -30.35
CA ARG A 311 -18.72 21.55 -29.18
C ARG A 311 -19.02 20.77 -27.93
N VAL A 312 -18.02 20.61 -27.08
CA VAL A 312 -18.19 20.13 -25.70
C VAL A 312 -17.53 21.12 -24.75
N PHE A 313 -18.20 21.38 -23.66
CA PHE A 313 -17.76 22.23 -22.60
C PHE A 313 -17.71 21.46 -21.29
N GLN A 314 -16.67 21.66 -20.51
CA GLN A 314 -16.67 21.29 -19.11
C GLN A 314 -17.43 22.34 -18.31
N ILE A 315 -18.30 21.90 -17.40
CA ILE A 315 -19.07 22.79 -16.53
C ILE A 315 -18.14 23.23 -15.40
N PRO A 316 -17.88 24.56 -15.24
CA PRO A 316 -17.00 25.04 -14.19
C PRO A 316 -17.63 24.84 -12.81
N ALA A 317 -16.80 24.74 -11.76
CA ALA A 317 -17.27 24.72 -10.38
C ALA A 317 -18.00 26.02 -9.98
N ALA A 318 -17.55 27.16 -10.52
CA ALA A 318 -18.21 28.47 -10.29
C ALA A 318 -19.64 28.47 -10.81
N PRO A 319 -20.61 29.02 -10.06
CA PRO A 319 -22.02 29.05 -10.46
C PRO A 319 -22.33 30.00 -11.63
N THR A 320 -21.41 30.89 -11.97
CA THR A 320 -21.52 31.86 -13.05
C THR A 320 -20.25 31.86 -13.89
N GLY A 321 -20.32 32.53 -15.05
CA GLY A 321 -19.17 32.65 -15.96
C GLY A 321 -19.27 31.69 -17.16
N PRO A 322 -18.26 31.72 -18.05
CA PRO A 322 -18.25 30.88 -19.24
C PRO A 322 -17.97 29.44 -18.93
N PHE A 323 -18.51 28.54 -19.73
CA PHE A 323 -18.10 27.15 -19.78
C PHE A 323 -16.68 27.03 -20.34
N ILE A 324 -15.96 25.99 -19.91
CA ILE A 324 -14.58 25.70 -20.37
C ILE A 324 -14.68 24.84 -21.64
N SER A 325 -14.24 25.38 -22.78
CA SER A 325 -14.28 24.62 -24.05
C SER A 325 -13.25 23.48 -24.01
N VAL A 326 -13.70 22.25 -24.28
CA VAL A 326 -12.85 21.03 -24.28
C VAL A 326 -12.88 20.30 -25.62
N LEU A 327 -13.88 20.58 -26.48
CA LEU A 327 -13.94 20.11 -27.85
C LEU A 327 -14.46 21.23 -28.74
N THR A 328 -13.81 21.43 -29.90
CA THR A 328 -14.28 22.22 -31.02
C THR A 328 -13.88 21.49 -32.29
N SER A 329 -14.86 21.01 -33.06
CA SER A 329 -14.61 20.25 -34.30
C SER A 329 -15.63 20.59 -35.35
N ASN A 330 -15.18 20.90 -36.53
CA ASN A 330 -16.05 21.19 -37.66
C ASN A 330 -16.73 19.90 -38.15
N PHE A 331 -18.01 20.05 -38.60
CA PHE A 331 -18.65 18.99 -39.38
C PHE A 331 -17.96 18.86 -40.76
N PRO A 332 -18.10 17.67 -41.41
CA PRO A 332 -17.58 17.49 -42.75
C PRO A 332 -18.25 18.47 -43.70
N ALA A 333 -17.64 18.78 -44.81
CA ALA A 333 -17.97 19.67 -45.90
C ALA A 333 -19.27 20.51 -45.71
N PRO A 334 -19.18 21.84 -45.67
CA PRO A 334 -20.33 22.67 -45.41
C PRO A 334 -21.40 22.57 -46.52
N TYR A 335 -22.64 22.45 -46.12
CA TYR A 335 -23.76 22.72 -46.99
C TYR A 335 -23.76 24.20 -47.40
N THR A 336 -23.87 24.47 -48.66
CA THR A 336 -23.68 25.83 -49.20
C THR A 336 -24.97 26.68 -49.25
N GLY A 337 -26.13 26.09 -49.06
CA GLY A 337 -27.45 26.75 -49.08
C GLY A 337 -27.84 27.31 -47.70
N SER A 338 -28.90 28.14 -47.69
CA SER A 338 -29.54 28.61 -46.44
C SER A 338 -30.33 27.49 -45.80
N GLN A 339 -30.33 27.45 -44.47
CA GLN A 339 -31.04 26.45 -43.69
C GLN A 339 -32.13 27.12 -42.81
N ASN A 340 -33.07 26.29 -42.32
CA ASN A 340 -34.05 26.75 -41.36
C ASN A 340 -33.35 27.08 -40.01
N GLY A 341 -33.60 28.21 -39.42
CA GLY A 341 -32.93 28.71 -38.22
C GLY A 341 -33.25 27.95 -36.92
N ASN A 342 -34.19 27.01 -36.97
CA ASN A 342 -34.61 26.22 -35.81
C ASN A 342 -34.26 24.72 -36.00
N GLY A 343 -33.82 24.06 -34.95
CA GLY A 343 -33.52 22.61 -34.96
C GLY A 343 -32.29 22.24 -35.80
N LEU A 344 -31.31 23.13 -35.90
CA LEU A 344 -30.11 22.94 -36.72
C LEU A 344 -29.06 22.04 -36.11
N GLY A 345 -29.18 21.67 -34.84
CA GLY A 345 -28.21 20.83 -34.14
C GLY A 345 -28.86 19.87 -33.20
N SER A 346 -28.36 18.66 -33.21
CA SER A 346 -28.76 17.60 -32.28
C SER A 346 -27.54 16.92 -31.73
N VAL A 347 -27.62 16.50 -30.48
CA VAL A 347 -26.49 15.85 -29.77
C VAL A 347 -27.02 14.84 -28.77
N ASP A 348 -26.34 13.72 -28.63
CA ASP A 348 -26.54 12.76 -27.55
C ASP A 348 -25.21 12.26 -27.03
N ALA A 349 -25.18 11.79 -25.76
CA ALA A 349 -24.00 11.26 -25.12
C ALA A 349 -24.37 10.09 -24.20
N LYS A 350 -23.74 8.95 -24.41
CA LYS A 350 -23.93 7.72 -23.63
C LYS A 350 -22.63 6.92 -23.60
N ASN A 351 -22.37 6.23 -22.49
CA ASN A 351 -21.26 5.25 -22.35
C ASN A 351 -19.87 5.79 -22.75
N GLY A 352 -19.57 7.05 -22.48
CA GLY A 352 -18.29 7.66 -22.85
C GLY A 352 -18.18 8.08 -24.33
N TYR A 353 -19.28 8.11 -25.07
CA TYR A 353 -19.33 8.56 -26.44
C TYR A 353 -20.27 9.75 -26.61
N VAL A 354 -19.99 10.58 -27.61
CA VAL A 354 -20.83 11.72 -27.97
C VAL A 354 -21.06 11.74 -29.47
N ILE A 355 -22.33 11.80 -29.88
CA ILE A 355 -22.77 11.96 -31.28
C ILE A 355 -23.32 13.35 -31.49
N PHE A 356 -22.93 13.98 -32.57
CA PHE A 356 -23.48 15.24 -33.04
C PHE A 356 -24.08 15.06 -34.43
N GLY A 357 -25.24 15.67 -34.65
CA GLY A 357 -25.90 15.71 -35.95
C GLY A 357 -26.22 17.16 -36.34
N ALA A 358 -25.93 17.50 -37.58
CA ALA A 358 -26.31 18.76 -38.20
C ALA A 358 -26.98 18.50 -39.56
N PRO A 359 -28.25 18.92 -39.74
CA PRO A 359 -28.96 18.77 -40.99
C PRO A 359 -28.19 19.35 -42.18
N GLY A 360 -28.11 18.58 -43.29
CA GLY A 360 -27.34 18.95 -44.49
C GLY A 360 -25.81 18.87 -44.34
N PHE A 361 -25.25 18.54 -43.16
CA PHE A 361 -23.83 18.39 -42.95
C PHE A 361 -23.44 16.95 -42.60
N GLY A 362 -24.28 16.27 -41.81
CA GLY A 362 -24.05 14.89 -41.46
C GLY A 362 -23.92 14.64 -39.95
N LEU A 363 -23.18 13.58 -39.60
CA LEU A 363 -22.97 13.12 -38.25
C LEU A 363 -21.48 13.06 -37.92
N THR A 364 -21.13 13.39 -36.70
CA THR A 364 -19.75 13.20 -36.18
C THR A 364 -19.79 12.61 -34.79
N PHE A 365 -18.88 11.68 -34.53
CA PHE A 365 -18.90 10.82 -33.36
C PHE A 365 -17.54 10.82 -32.66
N PHE A 366 -17.55 11.03 -31.34
CA PHE A 366 -16.35 11.14 -30.53
C PHE A 366 -16.37 10.17 -29.37
N GLN A 367 -15.19 9.66 -29.02
CA GLN A 367 -14.94 8.96 -27.78
C GLN A 367 -14.29 9.91 -26.78
N LEU A 368 -14.80 9.90 -25.54
CA LEU A 368 -14.25 10.62 -24.41
C LEU A 368 -13.09 9.83 -23.77
N GLY A 369 -11.96 10.45 -23.61
CA GLY A 369 -10.82 10.01 -22.84
C GLY A 369 -10.42 11.05 -21.80
N PHE A 370 -9.39 10.76 -21.01
CA PHE A 370 -8.86 11.71 -20.01
C PHE A 370 -7.34 11.68 -20.00
N ILE A 371 -6.75 12.86 -19.95
CA ILE A 371 -5.37 13.04 -19.51
C ILE A 371 -5.42 13.30 -18.01
N THR A 372 -4.77 12.42 -17.24
CA THR A 372 -4.66 12.60 -15.79
C THR A 372 -3.41 13.40 -15.49
N THR A 373 -3.55 14.45 -14.71
CA THR A 373 -2.44 15.22 -14.15
C THR A 373 -2.40 14.95 -12.65
N ALA A 374 -1.32 14.38 -12.18
CA ALA A 374 -1.17 14.01 -10.79
C ALA A 374 0.18 14.48 -10.23
N PRO A 375 0.20 14.98 -8.99
CA PRO A 375 1.44 15.16 -8.26
C PRO A 375 2.15 13.82 -8.07
N PRO A 376 3.44 13.81 -7.67
CA PRO A 376 4.13 12.58 -7.34
C PRO A 376 3.48 11.88 -6.14
N THR A 377 3.39 10.57 -6.19
CA THR A 377 3.28 9.71 -5.02
C THR A 377 4.50 8.80 -4.99
N ILE A 378 5.05 8.50 -3.82
CA ILE A 378 6.35 7.86 -3.70
C ILE A 378 6.33 6.72 -2.68
N SER A 379 7.17 5.72 -2.95
CA SER A 379 7.54 4.66 -2.01
C SER A 379 9.07 4.61 -1.92
N LEU A 380 9.60 4.62 -0.69
CA LEU A 380 11.04 4.56 -0.41
C LEU A 380 11.40 3.20 0.15
N THR A 381 12.44 2.58 -0.41
CA THR A 381 13.05 1.34 0.07
C THR A 381 14.54 1.57 0.35
N SER A 382 15.07 0.89 1.36
CA SER A 382 16.49 0.89 1.72
C SER A 382 17.02 -0.53 1.78
N SER A 383 18.28 -0.73 1.41
CA SER A 383 18.93 -2.04 1.53
C SER A 383 19.25 -2.43 2.97
N GLY A 384 19.16 -1.49 3.92
CA GLY A 384 19.37 -1.74 5.34
C GLY A 384 19.31 -0.45 6.15
N SER A 385 19.02 -0.58 7.44
CA SER A 385 18.96 0.56 8.39
C SER A 385 20.06 0.50 9.45
N THR A 386 20.63 -0.68 9.72
CA THR A 386 21.78 -0.88 10.61
C THR A 386 22.86 -1.60 9.84
N ILE A 387 23.96 -0.91 9.55
CA ILE A 387 24.98 -1.40 8.63
C ILE A 387 26.37 -1.19 9.28
N ILE A 388 27.26 -2.13 9.04
CA ILE A 388 28.61 -2.08 9.56
C ILE A 388 29.46 -1.12 8.73
N GLN A 389 30.33 -0.37 9.39
CA GLN A 389 31.27 0.57 8.76
C GLN A 389 32.10 -0.14 7.68
N GLY A 390 32.27 0.51 6.54
CA GLY A 390 32.97 -0.03 5.37
C GLY A 390 32.04 -0.68 4.33
N TYR A 391 30.84 -1.12 4.72
CA TYR A 391 29.83 -1.64 3.79
C TYR A 391 28.94 -0.54 3.20
N GLY A 392 28.22 -0.84 2.15
CA GLY A 392 27.41 0.14 1.42
C GLY A 392 25.94 0.09 1.75
N VAL A 393 25.24 1.20 1.49
CA VAL A 393 23.76 1.29 1.53
C VAL A 393 23.23 1.85 0.24
N THR A 394 22.10 1.35 -0.21
CA THR A 394 21.37 1.87 -1.36
C THR A 394 19.92 2.14 -0.96
N ASN A 395 19.50 3.40 -1.17
CA ASN A 395 18.13 3.85 -1.00
C ASN A 395 17.51 4.08 -2.38
N THR A 396 16.35 3.52 -2.62
CA THR A 396 15.64 3.63 -3.90
C THR A 396 14.24 4.17 -3.68
N VAL A 397 13.88 5.20 -4.44
CA VAL A 397 12.52 5.73 -4.45
C VAL A 397 11.83 5.37 -5.76
N THR A 398 10.62 4.83 -5.64
CA THR A 398 9.71 4.65 -6.76
C THR A 398 8.68 5.76 -6.73
N ALA A 399 8.56 6.50 -7.83
CA ALA A 399 7.60 7.58 -7.99
C ALA A 399 6.54 7.22 -9.04
N SER A 400 5.29 7.60 -8.77
CA SER A 400 4.18 7.52 -9.71
C SER A 400 3.44 8.87 -9.76
N GLY A 401 2.77 9.15 -10.86
CA GLY A 401 2.15 10.43 -11.17
C GLY A 401 2.57 10.92 -12.56
N SER A 402 2.35 12.20 -12.84
CA SER A 402 2.71 12.79 -14.14
C SER A 402 4.20 13.05 -14.25
N THR A 403 4.82 12.56 -15.29
CA THR A 403 6.25 12.82 -15.61
C THR A 403 6.43 14.20 -16.27
N PRO A 404 7.67 14.77 -16.28
CA PRO A 404 8.89 14.25 -15.66
C PRO A 404 8.95 14.49 -14.15
N PHE A 405 9.72 13.64 -13.45
CA PHE A 405 10.03 13.81 -12.03
C PHE A 405 11.43 14.40 -11.85
N SER A 406 11.58 15.24 -10.82
CA SER A 406 12.85 15.71 -10.28
C SER A 406 13.01 15.23 -8.86
N TYR A 407 14.24 14.84 -8.48
CA TYR A 407 14.57 14.26 -7.19
C TYR A 407 15.60 15.14 -6.48
N GLN A 408 15.53 15.19 -5.14
CA GLN A 408 16.57 15.72 -4.27
C GLN A 408 16.59 14.93 -2.97
N TRP A 409 17.71 14.31 -2.67
CA TRP A 409 17.94 13.62 -1.40
C TRP A 409 18.46 14.57 -0.34
N TYR A 410 18.10 14.28 0.90
CA TYR A 410 18.46 15.04 2.09
C TYR A 410 19.02 14.13 3.16
N PHE A 411 19.96 14.68 3.92
CA PHE A 411 20.51 14.08 5.14
C PHE A 411 20.13 14.92 6.35
N THR A 412 19.77 14.27 7.45
CA THR A 412 19.52 14.92 8.75
C THR A 412 20.22 14.17 9.87
N ASN A 413 20.88 14.90 10.76
CA ASN A 413 21.46 14.36 11.99
C ASN A 413 20.56 14.59 13.22
N GLY A 414 19.29 14.93 13.01
CA GLY A 414 18.32 15.27 14.06
C GLY A 414 18.36 16.74 14.50
N VAL A 415 19.42 17.48 14.17
CA VAL A 415 19.56 18.92 14.47
C VAL A 415 19.52 19.76 13.21
N THR A 416 20.23 19.34 12.19
CA THR A 416 20.31 20.03 10.90
C THR A 416 19.84 19.10 9.77
N THR A 417 19.24 19.70 8.76
CA THR A 417 18.81 19.00 7.54
C THR A 417 19.41 19.70 6.33
N ASN A 418 20.18 18.98 5.54
CA ASN A 418 20.88 19.51 4.39
C ASN A 418 20.57 18.71 3.12
N PRO A 419 20.41 19.35 1.96
CA PRO A 419 20.37 18.64 0.69
C PRO A 419 21.73 17.99 0.41
N ILE A 420 21.70 16.77 -0.09
CA ILE A 420 22.90 16.05 -0.49
C ILE A 420 23.25 16.50 -1.92
N SER A 421 24.41 17.14 -2.07
CA SER A 421 24.85 17.67 -3.36
C SER A 421 24.97 16.56 -4.41
N GLY A 422 24.41 16.76 -5.59
CA GLY A 422 24.44 15.81 -6.69
C GLY A 422 23.51 14.59 -6.55
N ALA A 423 22.82 14.42 -5.43
CA ALA A 423 21.87 13.33 -5.22
C ALA A 423 20.47 13.69 -5.78
N ILE A 424 20.35 13.63 -7.10
CA ILE A 424 19.19 14.10 -7.88
C ILE A 424 18.53 13.00 -8.73
N THR A 425 18.78 11.74 -8.40
CA THR A 425 18.20 10.58 -9.07
C THR A 425 17.24 9.83 -8.14
N ASN A 426 16.52 8.86 -8.66
CA ASN A 426 15.65 7.98 -7.88
C ASN A 426 16.43 6.99 -6.99
N VAL A 427 17.75 6.93 -7.10
CA VAL A 427 18.61 6.08 -6.29
C VAL A 427 19.68 6.93 -5.63
N TYR A 428 19.90 6.72 -4.33
CA TYR A 428 21.03 7.27 -3.58
C TYR A 428 21.79 6.16 -2.88
N SER A 429 23.09 6.05 -3.17
CA SER A 429 23.94 5.00 -2.62
C SER A 429 25.18 5.58 -1.96
N ILE A 430 25.61 4.98 -0.86
CA ILE A 430 26.91 5.19 -0.22
C ILE A 430 27.65 3.87 -0.30
N ALA A 431 28.76 3.81 -1.01
CA ALA A 431 29.50 2.56 -1.27
C ALA A 431 30.24 2.04 -0.04
N SER A 432 30.74 2.93 0.82
CA SER A 432 31.49 2.59 2.02
C SER A 432 31.16 3.56 3.15
N LEU A 433 30.37 3.08 4.09
CA LEU A 433 29.86 3.87 5.21
C LEU A 433 30.95 4.20 6.22
N GLN A 434 30.91 5.42 6.71
CA GLN A 434 31.68 5.90 7.84
C GLN A 434 30.75 6.26 9.00
N ALA A 435 31.22 6.34 10.22
CA ALA A 435 30.42 6.72 11.39
C ALA A 435 29.69 8.07 11.19
N SER A 436 30.27 9.00 10.44
CA SER A 436 29.65 10.29 10.08
C SER A 436 28.44 10.19 9.15
N ASN A 437 28.22 9.03 8.51
CA ASN A 437 27.04 8.80 7.67
C ASN A 437 25.82 8.33 8.48
N ALA A 438 25.96 8.08 9.78
CA ALA A 438 24.80 7.76 10.64
C ALA A 438 23.85 8.96 10.74
N GLY A 439 22.57 8.72 10.52
CA GLY A 439 21.53 9.75 10.51
C GLY A 439 20.34 9.40 9.65
N GLY A 440 19.47 10.38 9.43
CA GLY A 440 18.24 10.21 8.67
C GLY A 440 18.39 10.61 7.21
N TYR A 441 17.88 9.80 6.31
CA TYR A 441 17.86 10.06 4.87
C TYR A 441 16.43 10.10 4.36
N PHE A 442 16.10 11.07 3.53
CA PHE A 442 14.82 11.16 2.87
C PHE A 442 14.96 11.85 1.51
N VAL A 443 13.93 11.73 0.66
CA VAL A 443 13.90 12.31 -0.67
C VAL A 443 12.65 13.15 -0.87
N ILE A 444 12.80 14.27 -1.57
CA ILE A 444 11.72 15.07 -2.11
C ILE A 444 11.66 14.83 -3.61
N VAL A 445 10.50 14.42 -4.10
CA VAL A 445 10.22 14.22 -5.52
C VAL A 445 9.22 15.29 -5.96
N THR A 446 9.51 15.95 -7.07
CA THR A 446 8.66 17.03 -7.61
C THR A 446 8.32 16.77 -9.07
N ASN A 447 7.17 17.26 -9.48
CA ASN A 447 6.79 17.44 -10.89
C ASN A 447 6.09 18.80 -11.07
N LEU A 448 5.58 19.09 -12.26
CA LEU A 448 4.85 20.33 -12.53
C LEU A 448 3.60 20.52 -11.64
N TYR A 449 3.04 19.46 -11.13
CA TYR A 449 1.75 19.42 -10.41
C TYR A 449 1.89 19.36 -8.89
N GLY A 450 3.10 19.18 -8.38
CA GLY A 450 3.32 19.18 -6.94
C GLY A 450 4.61 18.49 -6.50
N LYS A 451 4.68 18.20 -5.19
CA LYS A 451 5.79 17.51 -4.55
C LYS A 451 5.31 16.43 -3.58
N ALA A 452 6.11 15.41 -3.42
CA ALA A 452 5.98 14.40 -2.37
C ALA A 452 7.30 14.28 -1.59
N THR A 453 7.21 14.09 -0.28
CA THR A 453 8.36 13.87 0.60
C THR A 453 8.25 12.47 1.19
N SER A 454 9.33 11.69 1.15
CA SER A 454 9.36 10.34 1.75
C SER A 454 9.36 10.38 3.28
N GLY A 455 9.10 9.24 3.90
CA GLY A 455 9.52 9.00 5.27
C GLY A 455 11.04 9.08 5.42
N ILE A 456 11.52 9.23 6.66
CA ILE A 456 12.95 9.22 6.97
C ILE A 456 13.39 7.77 7.19
N VAL A 457 14.43 7.34 6.47
CA VAL A 457 15.18 6.12 6.75
C VAL A 457 16.32 6.49 7.69
N ASN A 458 16.26 6.02 8.92
CA ASN A 458 17.35 6.22 9.89
C ASN A 458 18.43 5.15 9.67
N LEU A 459 19.63 5.58 9.39
CA LEU A 459 20.80 4.74 9.20
C LEU A 459 21.67 4.75 10.45
N THR A 460 21.86 3.57 11.04
CA THR A 460 22.82 3.32 12.10
C THR A 460 24.08 2.70 11.50
N VAL A 461 25.24 3.25 11.78
CA VAL A 461 26.53 2.72 11.35
C VAL A 461 27.25 2.13 12.56
N LEU A 462 27.41 0.82 12.55
CA LEU A 462 28.12 0.09 13.61
C LEU A 462 29.63 0.03 13.31
N PRO A 463 30.50 0.08 14.35
CA PRO A 463 31.93 -0.12 14.15
C PRO A 463 32.22 -1.53 13.62
N ASN A 464 33.22 -1.65 12.77
CA ASN A 464 33.63 -2.93 12.18
C ASN A 464 34.40 -3.83 13.18
N GLY A 465 34.76 -3.30 14.37
CA GLY A 465 35.78 -3.96 15.21
C GLY A 465 37.15 -3.65 14.65
N GLY A 466 38.16 -3.95 15.39
CA GLY A 466 39.52 -3.50 15.00
C GLY A 466 40.66 -4.44 15.38
N SER A 467 40.37 -5.59 16.01
CA SER A 467 41.42 -6.51 16.37
C SER A 467 41.21 -7.86 15.70
N MET A 468 42.29 -8.54 15.36
CA MET A 468 42.24 -9.91 14.84
C MET A 468 42.23 -10.92 15.99
N LEU A 469 41.26 -10.77 16.91
CA LEU A 469 41.10 -11.72 18.02
C LEU A 469 40.57 -13.06 17.54
N MET A 470 39.63 -13.01 16.61
CA MET A 470 38.97 -14.20 16.03
C MET A 470 39.58 -14.58 14.68
N THR A 471 39.61 -15.88 14.43
CA THR A 471 40.04 -16.44 13.15
C THR A 471 39.03 -17.51 12.74
N GLN A 472 38.46 -17.33 11.54
CA GLN A 472 37.53 -18.32 11.01
C GLN A 472 38.24 -19.64 10.67
N LYS A 473 37.75 -20.73 11.21
CA LYS A 473 38.20 -22.07 10.93
C LYS A 473 37.51 -22.70 9.75
N TRP A 474 36.17 -22.63 9.77
CA TRP A 474 35.33 -23.10 8.69
C TRP A 474 33.96 -22.39 8.74
N SER A 475 33.20 -22.47 7.65
CA SER A 475 31.83 -21.99 7.60
C SER A 475 30.96 -22.87 6.69
N LEU A 476 29.67 -22.91 6.96
CA LEU A 476 28.66 -23.61 6.14
C LEU A 476 27.58 -22.61 5.75
N ALA A 477 27.51 -22.29 4.46
CA ALA A 477 26.49 -21.38 3.92
C ALA A 477 25.13 -22.07 3.78
N PRO A 478 24.03 -21.33 3.80
CA PRO A 478 22.72 -21.86 3.42
C PRO A 478 22.78 -22.49 2.02
N GLY A 479 22.12 -23.63 1.85
CA GLY A 479 22.17 -24.43 0.61
C GLY A 479 23.40 -25.29 0.44
N SER A 480 24.44 -25.18 1.27
CA SER A 480 25.62 -26.08 1.23
C SER A 480 25.31 -27.48 1.72
N ARG A 481 24.23 -27.64 2.46
CA ARG A 481 23.65 -28.90 2.93
C ARG A 481 22.13 -28.85 2.79
N PRO A 482 21.44 -29.99 2.57
CA PRO A 482 19.97 -29.99 2.47
C PRO A 482 19.24 -29.50 3.72
N TYR A 483 19.91 -29.54 4.86
CA TYR A 483 19.37 -29.13 6.14
C TYR A 483 19.74 -27.68 6.52
N LEU A 484 20.53 -26.96 5.73
CA LEU A 484 20.83 -25.54 5.92
C LEU A 484 20.06 -24.70 4.90
N THR A 485 19.02 -24.04 5.36
CA THR A 485 18.07 -23.29 4.55
C THR A 485 18.07 -21.80 4.90
N THR A 486 17.19 -21.01 4.31
CA THR A 486 17.00 -19.58 4.59
C THR A 486 15.63 -19.28 5.18
N ASP A 487 14.99 -20.27 5.83
CA ASP A 487 13.59 -20.21 6.27
C ASP A 487 13.38 -20.52 7.76
N ASP A 488 14.38 -20.24 8.58
CA ASP A 488 14.37 -20.41 10.05
C ASP A 488 14.15 -21.85 10.51
N THR A 489 14.56 -22.84 9.73
CA THR A 489 14.36 -24.25 10.08
C THR A 489 15.46 -24.80 10.98
N GLN A 490 16.64 -24.17 11.06
CA GLN A 490 17.73 -24.50 11.99
C GLN A 490 17.70 -23.54 13.15
N ARG A 491 17.64 -24.03 14.41
CA ARG A 491 17.54 -23.13 15.57
C ARG A 491 18.45 -23.45 16.74
N GLY A 492 18.74 -24.72 16.97
CA GLY A 492 19.59 -25.17 18.05
C GLY A 492 20.98 -25.56 17.57
N LEU A 493 22.02 -25.00 18.20
CA LEU A 493 23.41 -25.43 18.02
C LEU A 493 24.04 -25.52 19.40
N ALA A 494 24.69 -26.64 19.70
CA ALA A 494 25.43 -26.84 20.93
C ALA A 494 26.76 -27.57 20.65
N TYR A 495 27.74 -27.40 21.55
CA TYR A 495 29.04 -28.03 21.45
C TYR A 495 29.20 -29.13 22.51
N ASP A 496 29.59 -30.32 22.08
CA ASP A 496 30.00 -31.44 22.92
C ASP A 496 31.52 -31.47 23.00
N HIS A 497 32.06 -31.14 24.15
CA HIS A 497 33.50 -31.13 24.38
C HIS A 497 34.06 -32.54 24.59
N VAL A 498 33.24 -33.54 24.92
CA VAL A 498 33.67 -34.93 25.19
C VAL A 498 34.03 -35.64 23.89
N LEU A 499 33.19 -35.52 22.86
CA LEU A 499 33.41 -36.13 21.54
C LEU A 499 33.87 -35.13 20.48
N ASN A 500 34.08 -33.86 20.84
CA ASN A 500 34.41 -32.77 19.92
C ASN A 500 33.44 -32.65 18.75
N ARG A 501 32.14 -32.58 19.05
CA ARG A 501 31.06 -32.52 18.06
C ARG A 501 30.15 -31.34 18.27
N LEU A 502 29.53 -30.92 17.18
CA LEU A 502 28.41 -29.97 17.22
C LEU A 502 27.10 -30.73 17.08
N VAL A 503 26.14 -30.40 17.89
CA VAL A 503 24.76 -30.86 17.81
C VAL A 503 23.91 -29.79 17.18
N LEU A 504 23.31 -30.06 16.03
CA LEU A 504 22.48 -29.13 15.26
C LEU A 504 21.05 -29.64 15.18
N VAL A 505 20.09 -28.84 15.63
CA VAL A 505 18.67 -29.13 15.48
C VAL A 505 18.14 -28.48 14.22
N THR A 506 17.53 -29.27 13.33
CA THR A 506 16.93 -28.82 12.08
C THR A 506 15.53 -29.39 11.90
N ARG A 507 14.72 -28.65 11.13
CA ARG A 507 13.41 -29.11 10.64
C ARG A 507 13.38 -29.27 9.11
N ALA A 508 14.51 -29.05 8.44
CA ALA A 508 14.65 -29.18 6.99
C ALA A 508 15.66 -30.29 6.62
N PRO A 509 15.42 -31.07 5.55
CA PRO A 509 14.15 -31.26 4.86
C PRO A 509 13.12 -32.03 5.71
N THR A 510 13.58 -32.61 6.82
CA THR A 510 12.81 -33.28 7.87
C THR A 510 13.37 -32.94 9.22
N ASN A 511 12.60 -33.14 10.27
CA ASN A 511 13.09 -32.95 11.63
C ASN A 511 14.26 -33.88 11.94
N GLY A 512 15.36 -33.37 12.47
CA GLY A 512 16.57 -34.11 12.77
C GLY A 512 17.45 -33.42 13.81
N VAL A 513 18.27 -34.25 14.48
CA VAL A 513 19.35 -33.80 15.35
C VAL A 513 20.65 -34.33 14.73
N LEU A 514 21.37 -33.41 14.11
CA LEU A 514 22.55 -33.72 13.31
C LEU A 514 23.83 -33.54 14.14
N LEU A 515 24.84 -34.33 13.82
CA LEU A 515 26.13 -34.28 14.44
C LEU A 515 27.19 -33.83 13.41
N LEU A 516 27.92 -32.77 13.72
CA LEU A 516 29.01 -32.27 12.90
C LEU A 516 30.34 -32.41 13.67
N ASP A 517 31.40 -32.67 12.98
CA ASP A 517 32.75 -32.54 13.52
C ASP A 517 33.11 -31.08 13.80
N ALA A 518 33.52 -30.78 15.03
CA ALA A 518 33.70 -29.40 15.43
C ALA A 518 34.92 -28.72 14.78
N ASP A 519 35.94 -29.45 14.38
CA ASP A 519 37.15 -28.92 13.76
C ASP A 519 36.97 -28.63 12.28
N THR A 520 36.08 -29.39 11.58
CA THR A 520 35.98 -29.33 10.11
C THR A 520 34.60 -28.98 9.59
N GLY A 521 33.55 -29.06 10.43
CA GLY A 521 32.16 -28.90 10.00
C GLY A 521 31.64 -30.06 9.14
N ALA A 522 32.35 -31.19 9.09
CA ALA A 522 31.94 -32.38 8.35
C ALA A 522 30.79 -33.11 9.06
N ASP A 523 29.87 -33.64 8.26
CA ASP A 523 28.76 -34.47 8.80
C ASP A 523 29.31 -35.77 9.42
N VAL A 524 28.96 -36.03 10.68
CA VAL A 524 29.32 -37.23 11.41
C VAL A 524 28.18 -38.25 11.39
N GLY A 525 26.95 -37.79 11.49
CA GLY A 525 25.74 -38.61 11.52
C GLY A 525 24.58 -37.91 12.17
N ASN A 526 23.58 -38.66 12.58
CA ASN A 526 22.37 -38.16 13.21
C ASN A 526 22.06 -38.93 14.48
N LEU A 527 21.52 -38.28 15.48
CA LEU A 527 20.88 -38.94 16.60
C LEU A 527 19.54 -39.56 16.17
N ASP A 528 19.18 -40.69 16.69
CA ASP A 528 17.88 -41.34 16.41
C ASP A 528 16.75 -40.49 17.02
N VAL A 529 15.84 -40.00 16.15
CA VAL A 529 14.66 -39.25 16.53
C VAL A 529 13.35 -40.02 16.32
N SER A 530 13.43 -41.30 15.97
CA SER A 530 12.27 -42.13 15.62
C SER A 530 11.22 -42.21 16.73
N GLN A 531 11.65 -42.25 17.98
CA GLN A 531 10.76 -42.29 19.14
C GLN A 531 10.03 -40.97 19.40
N ILE A 532 10.60 -39.83 18.98
CA ILE A 532 9.95 -38.51 19.11
C ILE A 532 8.64 -38.47 18.29
N PHE A 533 8.63 -39.14 17.14
CA PHE A 533 7.51 -39.12 16.19
C PHE A 533 6.64 -40.39 16.29
N ALA A 534 7.04 -41.40 17.05
CA ALA A 534 6.22 -42.56 17.33
C ALA A 534 5.09 -42.28 18.33
N THR A 535 5.28 -41.29 19.19
CA THR A 535 4.25 -40.72 20.07
C THR A 535 3.77 -39.38 19.47
N THR A 536 2.52 -38.99 19.71
CA THR A 536 2.00 -37.73 19.23
C THR A 536 2.91 -36.59 19.69
N PRO A 537 3.60 -35.88 18.77
CA PRO A 537 4.52 -34.82 19.16
C PRO A 537 3.75 -33.71 19.86
N SER A 538 4.22 -33.31 21.04
CA SER A 538 3.68 -32.15 21.74
C SER A 538 4.29 -30.86 21.20
N GLY A 539 3.52 -29.79 21.19
CA GLY A 539 3.96 -28.45 20.86
C GLY A 539 3.94 -28.13 19.35
N THR A 540 4.31 -26.88 19.06
CA THR A 540 4.30 -26.32 17.69
C THR A 540 5.40 -26.94 16.82
N PHE A 541 6.59 -27.09 17.41
CA PHE A 541 7.70 -27.81 16.77
C PHE A 541 8.17 -28.91 17.72
N PRO A 542 8.21 -30.16 17.29
CA PRO A 542 8.56 -31.30 18.15
C PRO A 542 10.01 -31.29 18.62
N ILE A 543 10.90 -30.62 17.91
CA ILE A 543 12.27 -30.30 18.28
C ILE A 543 12.59 -28.84 17.88
N ASN A 544 13.35 -28.11 18.69
CA ASN A 544 13.68 -26.72 18.41
C ASN A 544 15.07 -26.31 18.86
N MET A 545 15.39 -26.39 20.16
CA MET A 545 16.68 -25.98 20.73
C MET A 545 17.40 -27.18 21.34
N CYS A 546 18.72 -27.08 21.47
CA CYS A 546 19.55 -28.11 22.10
C CYS A 546 20.60 -27.50 23.03
N GLY A 547 21.11 -28.33 23.93
CA GLY A 547 22.27 -28.09 24.76
C GLY A 547 22.97 -29.40 25.09
N VAL A 548 24.21 -29.36 25.50
CA VAL A 548 24.99 -30.49 25.89
C VAL A 548 25.53 -30.26 27.31
N ALA A 549 25.40 -31.27 28.17
CA ALA A 549 25.91 -31.25 29.52
C ALA A 549 27.43 -31.51 29.56
N ASP A 550 28.06 -31.19 30.68
CA ASP A 550 29.51 -31.36 30.83
C ASP A 550 29.99 -32.84 30.81
N ASP A 551 29.07 -33.79 30.87
CA ASP A 551 29.34 -35.24 30.69
C ASP A 551 29.03 -35.74 29.28
N GLY A 552 28.65 -34.86 28.34
CA GLY A 552 28.37 -35.18 26.95
C GLY A 552 26.92 -35.61 26.66
N VAL A 553 26.05 -35.61 27.69
CA VAL A 553 24.61 -35.90 27.47
C VAL A 553 23.97 -34.76 26.68
N VAL A 554 23.30 -35.14 25.58
CA VAL A 554 22.63 -34.18 24.69
C VAL A 554 21.18 -33.99 25.11
N TYR A 555 20.72 -32.76 25.21
CA TYR A 555 19.32 -32.41 25.49
C TYR A 555 18.73 -31.59 24.35
N VAL A 556 17.48 -31.95 23.94
CA VAL A 556 16.74 -31.23 22.89
C VAL A 556 15.33 -30.95 23.37
N GLY A 557 14.95 -29.70 23.35
CA GLY A 557 13.62 -29.24 23.70
C GLY A 557 12.72 -28.98 22.49
N ASN A 558 11.42 -29.21 22.65
CA ASN A 558 10.42 -28.79 21.69
C ASN A 558 10.12 -27.29 21.79
N LEU A 559 9.31 -26.73 20.88
CA LEU A 559 8.72 -25.39 21.02
C LEU A 559 7.23 -25.49 21.32
N LEU A 560 6.84 -24.94 22.43
CA LEU A 560 5.46 -24.78 22.85
C LEU A 560 5.06 -23.32 22.73
N ILE A 561 4.06 -22.97 21.89
CA ILE A 561 3.58 -21.60 21.73
C ILE A 561 2.26 -21.31 22.46
N SER A 562 1.56 -22.36 22.95
CA SER A 562 0.32 -22.24 23.71
C SER A 562 0.32 -23.21 24.88
N ALA A 563 0.01 -22.71 26.05
CA ALA A 563 0.04 -23.47 27.32
C ALA A 563 -1.24 -24.26 27.62
N THR A 564 -2.23 -24.30 26.75
CA THR A 564 -3.55 -24.77 27.14
C THR A 564 -3.76 -26.28 27.05
N SER A 565 -2.94 -27.02 26.31
CA SER A 565 -3.12 -28.45 26.10
C SER A 565 -1.85 -29.27 25.85
N ASP A 566 -0.74 -28.60 25.49
CA ASP A 566 0.46 -29.30 25.02
C ASP A 566 1.53 -29.41 26.11
N ASN A 567 2.34 -30.46 26.05
CA ASN A 567 3.47 -30.67 26.95
C ASN A 567 4.74 -30.01 26.40
N PHE A 568 5.51 -29.36 27.24
CA PHE A 568 6.90 -29.07 26.98
C PHE A 568 7.70 -30.35 27.25
N VAL A 569 8.50 -30.78 26.27
CA VAL A 569 9.25 -32.00 26.32
C VAL A 569 10.73 -31.73 26.11
N ILE A 570 11.57 -32.29 26.96
CA ILE A 570 13.03 -32.34 26.78
C ILE A 570 13.40 -33.82 26.58
N PHE A 571 13.92 -34.09 25.40
CA PHE A 571 14.51 -35.38 25.07
C PHE A 571 15.98 -35.38 25.44
N SER A 572 16.55 -36.54 25.74
CA SER A 572 17.97 -36.72 26.05
C SER A 572 18.57 -37.87 25.27
N TRP A 573 19.85 -37.78 24.93
CA TRP A 573 20.67 -38.89 24.40
C TRP A 573 21.92 -38.98 25.25
N THR A 574 22.38 -40.19 25.49
CA THR A 574 23.48 -40.47 26.38
C THR A 574 24.83 -39.89 25.95
N SER A 575 24.92 -39.46 24.68
CA SER A 575 26.09 -38.77 24.12
C SER A 575 25.78 -38.20 22.74
N ALA A 576 26.68 -37.41 22.19
CA ALA A 576 26.61 -36.94 20.79
C ALA A 576 27.16 -37.99 19.82
N ASP A 577 26.73 -39.27 19.94
CA ASP A 577 27.12 -40.36 19.07
C ASP A 577 25.91 -40.94 18.35
N PRO A 578 26.00 -41.26 17.04
CA PRO A 578 24.86 -41.81 16.29
C PRO A 578 24.24 -43.09 16.90
N SER A 579 24.99 -43.81 17.73
CA SER A 579 24.51 -44.99 18.44
C SER A 579 23.88 -44.68 19.81
N ALA A 580 23.85 -43.42 20.23
CA ALA A 580 23.34 -43.04 21.54
C ALA A 580 21.86 -43.32 21.67
N THR A 581 21.45 -43.79 22.84
CA THR A 581 20.06 -44.11 23.13
C THR A 581 19.30 -42.86 23.55
N ILE A 582 18.08 -42.70 23.02
CA ILE A 582 17.16 -41.62 23.37
C ILE A 582 16.42 -41.93 24.67
N GLY A 583 16.19 -40.88 25.48
CA GLY A 583 15.31 -40.86 26.65
C GLY A 583 14.48 -39.59 26.67
N GLN A 584 13.57 -39.51 27.62
CA GLN A 584 12.81 -38.32 27.89
C GLN A 584 13.15 -37.78 29.28
N ALA A 585 13.83 -36.65 29.33
CA ALA A 585 14.26 -36.01 30.56
C ALA A 585 13.12 -35.24 31.28
N TYR A 586 12.21 -34.63 30.50
CA TYR A 586 11.04 -33.94 30.99
C TYR A 586 9.87 -34.02 30.00
N GLY A 587 8.64 -34.08 30.52
CA GLY A 587 7.44 -34.12 29.67
C GLY A 587 6.18 -33.80 30.44
N ALA A 588 5.89 -32.52 30.63
CA ALA A 588 4.64 -32.05 31.24
C ALA A 588 4.26 -30.67 30.72
N ASN A 589 3.01 -30.31 30.94
CA ASN A 589 2.55 -28.96 30.65
C ASN A 589 3.03 -28.00 31.74
N PRO A 590 3.88 -26.99 31.42
CA PRO A 590 4.37 -26.04 32.43
C PRO A 590 3.32 -25.00 32.89
N GLY A 591 2.11 -25.01 32.33
CA GLY A 591 1.04 -24.05 32.65
C GLY A 591 1.32 -22.61 32.24
N ILE A 592 2.30 -22.40 31.35
CA ILE A 592 2.79 -21.08 30.96
C ILE A 592 2.86 -21.02 29.44
N GLY A 593 2.74 -19.83 28.87
CA GLY A 593 2.69 -19.58 27.42
C GLY A 593 3.88 -20.17 26.64
N ARG A 594 4.43 -19.40 25.72
CA ARG A 594 5.48 -19.84 24.79
C ARG A 594 6.81 -20.13 25.49
N ILE A 595 7.34 -21.36 25.37
CA ILE A 595 8.61 -21.83 25.90
C ILE A 595 9.39 -22.65 24.86
N GLY A 596 10.74 -22.61 24.92
CA GLY A 596 11.59 -23.40 24.04
C GLY A 596 12.20 -22.65 22.87
N ASP A 597 12.17 -21.32 22.85
CA ASP A 597 12.86 -20.49 21.85
C ASP A 597 14.37 -20.44 22.10
N THR A 598 14.85 -20.62 23.33
CA THR A 598 16.26 -20.74 23.67
C THR A 598 16.43 -21.69 24.86
N MET A 599 17.60 -22.32 24.93
CA MET A 599 17.99 -23.28 25.93
C MET A 599 19.48 -23.15 26.26
N ALA A 600 19.82 -23.24 27.53
CA ALA A 600 21.20 -23.36 27.99
C ALA A 600 21.31 -24.55 28.94
N VAL A 601 22.42 -25.31 28.87
CA VAL A 601 22.69 -26.50 29.70
C VAL A 601 24.04 -26.35 30.33
N ARG A 602 24.18 -26.77 31.60
CA ARG A 602 25.47 -26.91 32.32
C ARG A 602 25.44 -28.04 33.31
N GLY A 603 26.59 -28.39 33.81
CA GLY A 603 26.76 -29.44 34.83
C GLY A 603 26.75 -30.82 34.25
N ALA A 604 26.89 -31.81 35.13
CA ALA A 604 26.97 -33.21 34.77
C ALA A 604 26.15 -34.09 35.74
N TRP A 605 25.53 -35.15 35.25
CA TRP A 605 24.76 -36.09 36.03
C TRP A 605 23.70 -35.38 36.92
N THR A 606 23.67 -35.64 38.24
CA THR A 606 22.72 -35.05 39.21
C THR A 606 22.87 -33.53 39.40
N ASN A 607 23.94 -32.95 38.90
CA ASN A 607 24.18 -31.52 38.93
C ASN A 607 23.81 -30.81 37.61
N THR A 608 23.19 -31.54 36.67
CA THR A 608 22.77 -30.94 35.39
C THR A 608 21.62 -29.94 35.61
N GLU A 609 21.77 -28.78 35.08
CA GLU A 609 20.76 -27.74 35.05
C GLU A 609 20.48 -27.32 33.61
N ILE A 610 19.20 -27.14 33.29
CA ILE A 610 18.71 -26.65 31.99
C ILE A 610 17.88 -25.39 32.20
N LEU A 611 18.24 -24.29 31.54
CA LEU A 611 17.46 -23.08 31.48
C LEU A 611 16.71 -23.00 30.15
N CYS A 612 15.42 -22.65 30.18
CA CYS A 612 14.65 -22.31 29.01
C CYS A 612 13.90 -20.98 29.21
N SER A 613 13.86 -20.17 28.15
CA SER A 613 13.17 -18.89 28.23
C SER A 613 11.70 -18.99 27.91
N PHE A 614 10.94 -18.03 28.43
CA PHE A 614 9.62 -17.69 27.92
C PHE A 614 9.72 -16.48 26.98
N ARG A 615 9.13 -16.58 25.80
CA ARG A 615 9.07 -15.48 24.83
C ARG A 615 8.23 -14.31 25.32
N THR A 616 7.33 -14.57 26.27
CA THR A 616 6.47 -13.58 26.91
C THR A 616 6.53 -13.77 28.43
N GLY A 617 6.38 -12.68 29.19
CA GLY A 617 6.47 -12.73 30.64
C GLY A 617 7.87 -12.39 31.17
N THR A 618 7.99 -12.42 32.47
CA THR A 618 9.18 -12.01 33.22
C THR A 618 9.87 -13.16 33.94
N ASN A 619 9.54 -14.39 33.57
CA ASN A 619 10.01 -15.62 34.21
C ASN A 619 10.99 -16.39 33.31
N VAL A 620 11.76 -17.26 33.91
CA VAL A 620 12.61 -18.26 33.23
C VAL A 620 12.31 -19.64 33.83
N ALA A 621 12.34 -20.68 32.97
CA ALA A 621 12.22 -22.06 33.43
C ALA A 621 13.58 -22.63 33.77
N LEU A 622 13.72 -23.22 34.94
CA LEU A 622 14.86 -24.00 35.34
C LEU A 622 14.45 -25.46 35.53
N PHE A 623 15.15 -26.37 34.88
CA PHE A 623 15.00 -27.82 35.08
C PHE A 623 16.26 -28.34 35.76
N ASN A 624 16.09 -29.08 36.85
CA ASN A 624 17.18 -29.73 37.56
C ASN A 624 16.80 -31.19 37.89
N THR A 625 17.80 -32.00 38.17
CA THR A 625 17.63 -33.42 38.35
C THR A 625 18.28 -33.89 39.66
N GLN A 626 17.74 -35.01 40.21
CA GLN A 626 18.30 -35.69 41.38
C GLN A 626 18.92 -37.02 41.02
N ASP A 627 18.62 -37.56 39.84
CA ASP A 627 19.07 -38.90 39.39
C ASP A 627 19.86 -38.82 38.06
N GLY A 628 20.05 -37.63 37.48
CA GLY A 628 20.68 -37.42 36.18
C GLY A 628 19.83 -37.81 34.97
N VAL A 629 18.59 -38.28 35.18
CA VAL A 629 17.72 -38.78 34.10
C VAL A 629 16.40 -38.05 34.06
N ASN A 630 15.73 -37.88 35.21
CA ASN A 630 14.42 -37.21 35.31
C ASN A 630 14.57 -35.81 35.86
N PHE A 631 14.00 -34.84 35.18
CA PHE A 631 14.10 -33.44 35.56
C PHE A 631 12.81 -32.91 36.15
N SER A 632 12.98 -32.09 37.16
CA SER A 632 11.92 -31.33 37.80
C SER A 632 11.89 -29.87 37.25
N PHE A 633 10.71 -29.38 36.98
CA PHE A 633 10.48 -28.00 36.56
C PHE A 633 10.36 -27.04 37.72
N ASN A 634 11.14 -25.97 37.68
CA ASN A 634 11.06 -24.84 38.60
C ASN A 634 10.86 -23.51 37.82
N LEU A 635 9.84 -22.79 38.15
CA LEU A 635 9.61 -21.45 37.63
C LEU A 635 10.41 -20.44 38.45
N ILE A 636 11.29 -19.70 37.79
CA ILE A 636 12.08 -18.62 38.40
C ILE A 636 11.42 -17.29 38.03
N ALA A 637 10.77 -16.66 38.99
CA ALA A 637 10.17 -15.33 38.86
C ALA A 637 11.25 -14.25 39.00
N ILE A 638 11.51 -13.51 37.94
CA ILE A 638 12.52 -12.44 37.96
C ILE A 638 11.92 -11.16 38.49
N THR A 639 12.51 -10.66 39.56
CA THR A 639 12.13 -9.40 40.20
C THR A 639 13.04 -8.27 39.71
N ASN A 640 12.70 -7.01 40.04
CA ASN A 640 13.43 -5.79 39.73
C ASN A 640 13.75 -5.56 38.25
N LEU A 641 12.98 -6.16 37.32
CA LEU A 641 13.03 -5.80 35.91
C LEU A 641 12.54 -4.36 35.70
N PRO A 642 13.14 -3.61 34.77
CA PRO A 642 12.62 -2.30 34.38
C PRO A 642 11.14 -2.38 33.97
N ALA A 643 10.36 -1.38 34.33
CA ALA A 643 8.94 -1.34 33.99
C ALA A 643 8.72 -1.14 32.47
N GLY A 644 7.61 -1.66 31.93
CA GLY A 644 7.21 -1.46 30.54
C GLY A 644 7.74 -2.49 29.56
N ALA A 645 8.02 -2.07 28.32
CA ALA A 645 8.35 -2.97 27.19
C ALA A 645 9.64 -3.78 27.39
N GLN A 646 10.52 -3.33 28.27
CA GLN A 646 11.81 -3.99 28.54
C GLN A 646 11.75 -5.17 29.52
N ALA A 647 10.59 -5.43 30.14
CA ALA A 647 10.44 -6.53 31.09
C ALA A 647 9.92 -7.82 30.45
N ASN A 648 8.89 -7.70 29.62
CA ASN A 648 8.15 -8.84 29.07
C ASN A 648 8.90 -9.48 27.89
N GLY A 649 9.43 -10.69 28.07
CA GLY A 649 10.19 -11.43 27.04
C GLY A 649 11.69 -11.08 26.97
N PHE A 650 12.25 -10.52 28.02
CA PHE A 650 13.66 -10.07 28.09
C PHE A 650 14.70 -11.16 27.80
N ALA A 651 14.38 -12.41 28.09
CA ALA A 651 15.25 -13.58 27.93
C ALA A 651 14.87 -14.44 26.70
N GLY A 652 14.06 -13.91 25.79
CA GLY A 652 13.35 -14.70 24.78
C GLY A 652 14.20 -15.39 23.72
N LEU A 653 15.42 -14.90 23.44
CA LEU A 653 16.22 -15.41 22.30
C LEU A 653 17.70 -15.72 22.65
N GLY A 654 18.15 -15.44 23.85
CA GLY A 654 19.52 -15.71 24.27
C GLY A 654 19.58 -15.99 25.75
N LEU A 655 20.09 -17.15 26.12
CA LEU A 655 20.41 -17.57 27.47
C LEU A 655 21.80 -18.19 27.49
N ALA A 656 22.58 -17.88 28.52
CA ALA A 656 23.84 -18.53 28.84
C ALA A 656 24.05 -18.55 30.36
N PHE A 657 24.55 -19.62 30.92
CA PHE A 657 24.90 -19.67 32.32
C PHE A 657 26.09 -18.73 32.63
N GLY A 658 25.98 -18.01 33.73
CA GLY A 658 27.01 -17.20 34.31
C GLY A 658 27.75 -17.92 35.44
N PRO A 659 28.68 -17.23 36.13
CA PRO A 659 29.36 -17.78 37.31
C PRO A 659 28.38 -18.05 38.45
N GLY A 660 28.57 -19.15 39.18
CA GLY A 660 27.73 -19.51 40.33
C GLY A 660 26.26 -19.67 39.97
N ILE A 661 25.38 -19.03 40.71
CA ILE A 661 23.92 -19.02 40.54
C ILE A 661 23.46 -17.83 39.70
N THR A 662 24.10 -17.60 38.55
CA THR A 662 23.72 -16.52 37.64
C THR A 662 23.53 -17.01 36.21
N PHE A 663 22.84 -16.24 35.41
CA PHE A 663 22.70 -16.43 33.97
C PHE A 663 22.65 -15.09 33.23
N TRP A 664 23.00 -15.13 31.98
CA TRP A 664 22.89 -14.01 31.04
C TRP A 664 21.61 -14.20 30.20
N ALA A 665 20.93 -13.09 29.95
CA ALA A 665 19.68 -13.07 29.19
C ALA A 665 19.67 -11.96 28.14
N LYS A 666 19.16 -12.29 26.95
CA LYS A 666 19.06 -11.37 25.82
C LYS A 666 17.85 -11.68 24.95
N SER A 667 17.27 -10.65 24.36
CA SER A 667 16.30 -10.77 23.29
C SER A 667 16.43 -9.61 22.30
N SER A 668 15.90 -9.74 21.09
CA SER A 668 15.90 -8.68 20.10
C SER A 668 15.09 -7.47 20.61
N GLY A 669 15.67 -6.27 20.55
CA GLY A 669 15.07 -5.06 21.08
C GLY A 669 15.22 -4.85 22.58
N PHE A 670 15.89 -5.77 23.31
CA PHE A 670 16.08 -5.71 24.77
C PHE A 670 17.54 -5.50 25.14
N ASP A 671 17.75 -4.99 26.36
CA ASP A 671 19.06 -4.86 26.94
C ASP A 671 19.65 -6.22 27.30
N LEU A 672 20.97 -6.32 27.35
CA LEU A 672 21.67 -7.51 27.91
C LEU A 672 21.60 -7.45 29.43
N ARG A 673 21.20 -8.57 30.05
CA ARG A 673 21.10 -8.65 31.53
C ARG A 673 21.83 -9.82 32.10
N GLN A 674 22.44 -9.59 33.25
CA GLN A 674 22.94 -10.65 34.13
C GLN A 674 21.98 -10.78 35.32
N VAL A 675 21.52 -12.01 35.56
CA VAL A 675 20.46 -12.31 36.51
C VAL A 675 20.99 -13.34 37.53
N THR A 676 20.75 -13.12 38.80
CA THR A 676 20.95 -14.16 39.83
C THR A 676 19.63 -14.90 40.07
N TYR A 677 19.70 -16.15 40.52
CA TYR A 677 18.50 -16.94 40.80
C TYR A 677 18.67 -17.82 42.06
N ASP A 678 17.57 -18.10 42.70
CA ASP A 678 17.40 -19.05 43.80
C ASP A 678 16.44 -20.12 43.37
N ALA A 679 16.98 -21.33 43.05
CA ALA A 679 16.18 -22.44 42.58
C ALA A 679 15.22 -23.00 43.64
N VAL A 680 15.54 -22.83 44.95
CA VAL A 680 14.76 -23.36 46.07
C VAL A 680 13.49 -22.51 46.27
N ASN A 681 13.66 -21.19 46.22
CA ASN A 681 12.57 -20.23 46.41
C ASN A 681 11.85 -19.82 45.12
N GLY A 682 12.35 -20.21 43.96
CA GLY A 682 11.77 -19.90 42.65
C GLY A 682 11.81 -18.41 42.29
N VAL A 683 12.83 -17.70 42.76
CA VAL A 683 12.98 -16.25 42.54
C VAL A 683 14.34 -15.91 41.96
N GLY A 684 14.38 -14.82 41.19
CA GLY A 684 15.61 -14.27 40.65
C GLY A 684 15.56 -12.75 40.59
N GLY A 685 16.75 -12.16 40.36
CA GLY A 685 16.87 -10.70 40.26
C GLY A 685 17.96 -10.26 39.30
N VAL A 686 17.72 -9.20 38.55
CA VAL A 686 18.71 -8.57 37.68
C VAL A 686 19.78 -7.94 38.58
N ILE A 687 21.05 -8.36 38.39
CA ILE A 687 22.19 -7.80 39.09
C ILE A 687 22.97 -6.79 38.22
N ASN A 688 22.93 -6.96 36.88
CA ASN A 688 23.46 -5.99 35.95
C ASN A 688 22.52 -5.83 34.76
N ASP A 689 22.30 -4.59 34.34
CA ASP A 689 21.48 -4.22 33.16
C ASP A 689 22.35 -3.35 32.23
N TYR A 690 22.66 -3.85 31.05
CA TYR A 690 23.56 -3.22 30.09
C TYR A 690 22.78 -2.59 28.93
N SER A 691 22.19 -1.43 29.16
CA SER A 691 21.42 -0.69 28.17
C SER A 691 22.23 -0.14 26.98
N ALA A 692 23.57 -0.10 27.12
CA ALA A 692 24.48 0.27 26.04
C ALA A 692 24.85 -0.92 25.12
N PHE A 693 24.44 -2.15 25.47
CA PHE A 693 24.63 -3.32 24.61
C PHE A 693 23.65 -3.26 23.41
N PRO A 694 24.11 -3.57 22.17
CA PRO A 694 23.28 -3.42 20.99
C PRO A 694 21.97 -4.22 21.05
N THR A 695 20.86 -3.54 20.80
CA THR A 695 19.53 -4.17 20.78
C THR A 695 19.27 -4.99 19.52
N THR A 696 20.12 -4.84 18.49
CA THR A 696 20.10 -5.60 17.23
C THR A 696 20.62 -7.03 17.36
N GLU A 697 21.23 -7.36 18.49
CA GLU A 697 21.86 -8.64 18.76
C GLU A 697 20.94 -9.53 19.61
N THR A 698 21.06 -10.87 19.43
CA THR A 698 20.14 -11.82 20.08
C THR A 698 20.85 -12.99 20.73
N ALA A 699 20.94 -14.14 20.10
CA ALA A 699 21.55 -15.34 20.69
C ALA A 699 22.97 -15.06 21.19
N ILE A 700 23.25 -15.46 22.40
CA ILE A 700 24.51 -15.17 23.10
C ILE A 700 25.24 -16.44 23.49
N GLY A 701 26.59 -16.36 23.50
CA GLY A 701 27.47 -17.33 24.11
C GLY A 701 28.47 -16.61 24.99
N VAL A 702 28.76 -17.14 26.16
CA VAL A 702 29.59 -16.45 27.18
C VAL A 702 30.76 -17.29 27.58
N ASP A 703 31.95 -16.75 27.46
CA ASP A 703 33.18 -17.24 28.08
C ASP A 703 33.42 -16.48 29.39
N ASN A 704 32.92 -17.06 30.46
CA ASN A 704 33.05 -16.47 31.79
C ASN A 704 34.52 -16.48 32.30
N ALA A 705 35.34 -17.41 31.82
CA ALA A 705 36.73 -17.54 32.24
C ALA A 705 37.61 -16.46 31.64
N ASN A 706 37.49 -16.19 30.36
CA ASN A 706 38.22 -15.15 29.66
C ASN A 706 37.51 -13.79 29.68
N GLY A 707 36.25 -13.73 30.15
CA GLY A 707 35.47 -12.51 30.26
C GLY A 707 35.02 -11.96 28.90
N TYR A 708 34.53 -12.83 28.00
CA TYR A 708 33.98 -12.45 26.73
C TYR A 708 32.49 -12.86 26.57
N ILE A 709 31.77 -12.06 25.82
CA ILE A 709 30.43 -12.42 25.33
C ILE A 709 30.40 -12.24 23.84
N ALA A 710 29.97 -13.29 23.13
CA ALA A 710 29.66 -13.24 21.72
C ALA A 710 28.14 -13.18 21.54
N ALA A 711 27.67 -12.45 20.55
CA ALA A 711 26.23 -12.33 20.22
C ALA A 711 26.02 -12.32 18.70
N ILE A 712 24.85 -12.77 18.24
CA ILE A 712 24.53 -12.75 16.80
C ILE A 712 23.85 -11.43 16.45
N GLY A 713 24.42 -10.68 15.52
CA GLY A 713 23.88 -9.44 14.97
C GLY A 713 22.87 -9.73 13.86
N VAL A 714 21.65 -10.10 14.25
CA VAL A 714 20.58 -10.53 13.32
C VAL A 714 19.88 -9.40 12.58
N LEU A 715 19.93 -8.16 13.12
CA LEU A 715 19.28 -6.98 12.53
C LEU A 715 20.31 -5.97 11.98
N GLU A 716 21.53 -6.41 11.72
CA GLU A 716 22.59 -5.64 11.11
C GLU A 716 22.97 -6.23 9.74
N PHE A 717 23.64 -5.44 8.92
CA PHE A 717 24.08 -5.88 7.60
C PHE A 717 25.58 -5.57 7.41
N PRO A 718 26.38 -6.57 6.98
CA PRO A 718 26.02 -8.00 6.93
C PRO A 718 25.80 -8.59 8.32
N GLN A 719 25.08 -9.74 8.40
CA GLN A 719 24.94 -10.47 9.67
C GLN A 719 26.31 -10.89 10.19
N SER A 720 26.53 -10.69 11.48
CA SER A 720 27.83 -10.87 12.08
C SER A 720 27.77 -11.51 13.48
N LEU A 721 28.92 -11.93 13.96
CA LEU A 721 29.15 -12.37 15.31
C LEU A 721 30.18 -11.42 15.98
N PRO A 722 29.73 -10.33 16.61
CA PRO A 722 30.60 -9.52 17.46
C PRO A 722 30.95 -10.22 18.77
N ILE A 723 32.14 -9.96 19.28
CA ILE A 723 32.60 -10.37 20.61
C ILE A 723 32.98 -9.14 21.45
N TYR A 724 32.53 -9.12 22.69
CA TYR A 724 32.66 -7.99 23.59
C TYR A 724 33.44 -8.38 24.87
N ASP A 725 34.17 -7.45 25.40
CA ASP A 725 34.84 -7.59 26.70
C ASP A 725 33.85 -7.31 27.84
N LEU A 726 33.57 -8.35 28.64
CA LEU A 726 32.71 -8.26 29.83
C LEU A 726 33.35 -7.47 30.98
N SER A 727 34.72 -7.37 31.00
CA SER A 727 35.46 -6.67 32.06
C SER A 727 35.67 -5.19 31.78
N ALA A 728 35.23 -4.71 30.62
CA ALA A 728 35.39 -3.31 30.26
C ALA A 728 34.61 -2.40 31.24
N SER A 729 35.20 -1.23 31.50
CA SER A 729 34.55 -0.21 32.32
C SER A 729 33.22 0.22 31.69
N GLY A 730 32.14 0.07 32.47
CA GLY A 730 30.76 0.28 31.97
C GLY A 730 30.12 -0.95 31.34
N GLY A 731 30.80 -2.10 31.29
CA GLY A 731 30.30 -3.37 30.80
C GLY A 731 30.31 -3.51 29.28
N PRO A 732 29.74 -4.62 28.78
CA PRO A 732 29.72 -4.89 27.34
C PRO A 732 28.84 -3.89 26.58
N SER A 733 29.42 -3.28 25.54
CA SER A 733 28.80 -2.26 24.69
C SER A 733 29.61 -2.13 23.39
N LEU A 734 29.16 -1.32 22.46
CA LEU A 734 29.95 -1.03 21.26
C LEU A 734 31.36 -0.47 21.55
N ASN A 735 31.57 0.16 22.72
CA ASN A 735 32.88 0.65 23.13
C ASN A 735 33.82 -0.46 23.66
N SER A 736 33.25 -1.60 24.02
CA SER A 736 34.00 -2.80 24.43
C SER A 736 33.99 -3.90 23.35
N LEU A 737 33.62 -3.56 22.14
CA LEU A 737 33.70 -4.45 20.98
C LEU A 737 35.18 -4.79 20.73
N VAL A 738 35.52 -6.07 20.81
CA VAL A 738 36.91 -6.56 20.66
C VAL A 738 37.15 -6.97 19.22
N ASP A 739 36.21 -7.71 18.62
CA ASP A 739 36.30 -8.19 17.26
C ASP A 739 34.89 -8.52 16.68
N ARG A 740 34.83 -8.75 15.37
CA ARG A 740 33.61 -9.06 14.66
C ARG A 740 33.89 -9.92 13.44
N GLU A 741 33.21 -11.04 13.34
CA GLU A 741 33.29 -11.94 12.20
C GLU A 741 31.93 -12.04 11.50
N PHE A 742 31.90 -12.43 10.22
CA PHE A 742 30.73 -12.42 9.39
C PHE A 742 30.25 -13.83 9.05
N PHE A 743 28.93 -14.01 9.02
CA PHE A 743 28.33 -15.23 8.52
C PHE A 743 28.55 -15.39 7.00
N PRO A 744 28.55 -16.63 6.48
CA PRO A 744 28.83 -16.88 5.05
C PRO A 744 27.75 -16.35 4.11
N ALA A 745 26.61 -15.93 4.64
CA ALA A 745 25.53 -15.23 3.93
C ALA A 745 24.94 -14.13 4.81
N SER A 746 24.19 -13.24 4.20
CA SER A 746 23.49 -12.13 4.88
C SER A 746 22.03 -12.12 4.47
N ASN A 747 21.29 -13.11 4.94
CA ASN A 747 19.86 -13.25 4.68
C ASN A 747 19.04 -12.68 5.83
N ALA A 748 17.89 -12.09 5.52
CA ALA A 748 17.00 -11.55 6.53
C ALA A 748 16.57 -12.65 7.52
N ASN A 749 16.77 -12.41 8.81
CA ASN A 749 16.36 -13.30 9.90
C ASN A 749 15.21 -12.64 10.68
N GLY A 750 14.00 -12.71 10.12
CA GLY A 750 12.82 -12.03 10.67
C GLY A 750 12.39 -12.56 12.05
N ASN A 751 12.75 -13.78 12.40
CA ASN A 751 12.48 -14.38 13.71
C ASN A 751 13.57 -14.05 14.76
N SER A 752 14.70 -13.50 14.31
CA SER A 752 15.87 -13.18 15.15
C SER A 752 16.42 -14.40 15.92
N THR A 753 16.41 -15.57 15.28
CA THR A 753 16.77 -16.83 15.89
C THR A 753 18.17 -17.28 15.50
N GLY A 754 18.85 -17.95 16.42
CA GLY A 754 20.17 -18.48 16.24
C GLY A 754 20.65 -19.12 17.54
N ALA A 755 21.90 -19.59 17.55
CA ALA A 755 22.55 -20.15 18.73
C ALA A 755 24.06 -19.87 18.70
N VAL A 756 24.64 -19.69 19.87
CA VAL A 756 26.09 -19.55 20.05
C VAL A 756 26.56 -20.56 21.08
N ALA A 757 27.47 -21.42 20.69
CA ALA A 757 28.14 -22.37 21.57
C ALA A 757 29.62 -21.97 21.73
N VAL A 758 30.14 -22.05 22.97
CA VAL A 758 31.51 -21.64 23.31
C VAL A 758 32.27 -22.83 23.86
N ASP A 759 33.42 -23.08 23.28
CA ASP A 759 34.42 -24.00 23.79
C ASP A 759 35.51 -23.18 24.49
N VAL A 760 35.37 -23.05 25.79
CA VAL A 760 36.29 -22.23 26.62
C VAL A 760 37.69 -22.82 26.61
N ALA A 761 37.80 -24.15 26.72
CA ALA A 761 39.09 -24.83 26.81
C ALA A 761 39.89 -24.80 25.50
N GLY A 762 39.19 -24.95 24.37
CA GLY A 762 39.77 -24.88 23.02
C GLY A 762 39.88 -23.49 22.43
N GLY A 763 39.34 -22.48 23.09
CA GLY A 763 39.28 -21.09 22.55
C GLY A 763 38.49 -21.02 21.23
N ARG A 764 37.30 -21.65 21.17
CA ARG A 764 36.49 -21.70 19.96
C ARG A 764 35.07 -21.19 20.21
N ILE A 765 34.48 -20.60 19.18
CA ILE A 765 33.08 -20.18 19.14
C ILE A 765 32.45 -20.79 17.90
N PHE A 766 31.29 -21.39 18.08
CA PHE A 766 30.45 -21.88 17.02
C PHE A 766 29.13 -21.11 17.04
N ALA A 767 28.78 -20.53 15.92
CA ALA A 767 27.55 -19.74 15.84
C ALA A 767 26.70 -20.14 14.64
N LEU A 768 25.41 -20.23 14.87
CA LEU A 768 24.36 -20.45 13.88
C LEU A 768 23.49 -19.22 13.81
N ASP A 769 23.47 -18.52 12.68
CA ASP A 769 22.34 -17.67 12.29
C ASP A 769 21.39 -18.49 11.42
N SER A 770 20.12 -18.57 11.81
CA SER A 770 19.16 -19.51 11.22
C SER A 770 19.00 -19.37 9.71
N ASN A 771 19.28 -18.21 9.13
CA ASN A 771 19.12 -17.93 7.70
C ASN A 771 20.46 -17.63 6.99
N SER A 772 21.53 -17.41 7.74
CA SER A 772 22.83 -17.01 7.18
C SER A 772 23.93 -18.07 7.30
N GLY A 773 23.63 -19.19 7.99
CA GLY A 773 24.50 -20.35 8.05
C GLY A 773 25.24 -20.50 9.37
N ILE A 774 26.32 -21.28 9.35
CA ILE A 774 27.14 -21.62 10.52
C ILE A 774 28.56 -21.13 10.32
N ILE A 775 29.18 -20.60 11.39
CA ILE A 775 30.61 -20.26 11.43
C ILE A 775 31.26 -20.90 12.66
N ALA A 776 32.49 -21.36 12.46
CA ALA A 776 33.38 -21.82 13.52
C ALA A 776 34.61 -20.91 13.57
N LEU A 777 34.89 -20.37 14.74
CA LEU A 777 35.94 -19.41 14.98
C LEU A 777 36.88 -19.93 16.08
N SER A 778 38.15 -19.64 15.98
CA SER A 778 39.06 -19.67 17.15
C SER A 778 39.31 -18.24 17.61
N TYR A 779 39.48 -18.05 18.91
CA TYR A 779 39.83 -16.74 19.48
C TYR A 779 40.96 -16.90 20.51
N ALA A 780 41.76 -15.84 20.67
CA ALA A 780 42.81 -15.81 21.67
C ALA A 780 42.22 -15.40 23.04
N GLY A 781 42.61 -16.09 24.07
CA GLY A 781 42.28 -15.68 25.43
C GLY A 781 42.99 -14.40 25.84
N LYS A 782 42.51 -13.75 26.92
CA LYS A 782 43.13 -12.52 27.43
C LYS A 782 44.51 -12.81 28.02
N VAL A 783 45.49 -12.01 27.60
CA VAL A 783 46.74 -11.90 28.31
C VAL A 783 46.56 -11.01 29.53
N SER A 784 46.84 -11.49 30.72
CA SER A 784 46.80 -10.68 31.93
C SER A 784 48.19 -10.37 32.40
N ILE A 785 48.38 -9.14 32.88
CA ILE A 785 49.64 -8.70 33.46
C ILE A 785 49.36 -8.30 34.91
N ALA A 786 49.95 -9.07 35.85
CA ALA A 786 49.84 -8.80 37.26
C ALA A 786 51.21 -8.41 37.83
N LYS A 787 51.26 -7.55 38.83
CA LYS A 787 52.46 -7.20 39.56
C LYS A 787 52.44 -7.89 40.91
N ALA A 788 53.34 -8.87 41.08
CA ALA A 788 53.49 -9.58 42.37
C ALA A 788 54.97 -9.58 42.78
N ALA A 789 55.27 -9.28 44.02
CA ALA A 789 56.61 -9.28 44.58
C ALA A 789 57.69 -8.51 43.77
N GLY A 790 57.28 -7.41 43.08
CA GLY A 790 58.21 -6.59 42.29
C GLY A 790 58.40 -7.10 40.83
N GLN A 791 57.87 -8.21 40.49
CA GLN A 791 57.86 -8.79 39.13
C GLN A 791 56.53 -8.55 38.41
N GLN A 792 56.59 -8.41 37.09
CA GLN A 792 55.40 -8.45 36.25
C GLN A 792 55.18 -9.89 35.82
N ILE A 793 54.04 -10.47 36.17
CA ILE A 793 53.63 -11.77 35.79
C ILE A 793 52.69 -11.62 34.61
N VAL A 794 53.06 -12.13 33.46
CA VAL A 794 52.21 -12.20 32.26
C VAL A 794 51.64 -13.58 32.20
N THR A 795 50.31 -13.68 32.16
CA THR A 795 49.61 -14.95 32.06
C THR A 795 48.78 -14.95 30.76
N TRP A 796 48.84 -16.05 30.00
CA TRP A 796 48.05 -16.24 28.79
C TRP A 796 47.41 -17.66 28.80
N PRO A 797 46.24 -17.80 28.20
CA PRO A 797 45.38 -18.97 28.45
C PRO A 797 45.68 -20.20 27.61
N THR A 798 46.56 -20.15 26.61
CA THR A 798 46.80 -21.29 25.73
C THR A 798 48.29 -21.66 25.65
N ALA A 799 48.56 -22.98 25.71
CA ALA A 799 49.93 -23.51 25.63
C ALA A 799 50.62 -23.28 24.26
N SER A 800 49.88 -22.83 23.25
CA SER A 800 50.37 -22.51 21.91
C SER A 800 50.80 -21.06 21.75
N SER A 801 50.57 -20.18 22.74
CA SER A 801 50.95 -18.78 22.69
C SER A 801 52.38 -18.61 23.16
N VAL A 802 53.16 -17.79 22.47
CA VAL A 802 54.53 -17.50 22.79
C VAL A 802 54.69 -16.03 23.15
N LEU A 803 55.31 -15.72 24.27
CA LEU A 803 55.62 -14.35 24.65
C LEU A 803 56.66 -13.77 23.68
N GLN A 804 56.31 -12.66 23.05
CA GLN A 804 57.20 -11.93 22.15
C GLN A 804 57.60 -10.58 22.75
N SER A 805 58.78 -10.12 22.47
CA SER A 805 59.27 -8.82 22.88
C SER A 805 59.75 -8.00 21.68
N SER A 806 59.54 -6.70 21.78
CA SER A 806 60.11 -5.74 20.83
C SER A 806 60.54 -4.49 21.60
N THR A 807 61.61 -3.88 21.17
CA THR A 807 62.08 -2.59 21.72
C THR A 807 61.29 -1.40 21.16
N ASN A 808 60.44 -1.61 20.17
CA ASN A 808 59.64 -0.58 19.55
C ASN A 808 58.22 -1.14 19.30
N VAL A 809 57.20 -0.42 19.70
CA VAL A 809 55.80 -0.81 19.59
C VAL A 809 55.36 -1.08 18.13
N ALA A 810 56.01 -0.44 17.16
CA ALA A 810 55.80 -0.65 15.73
C ALA A 810 56.89 -1.55 15.07
N GLY A 811 57.79 -2.15 15.87
CA GLY A 811 58.93 -2.97 15.38
C GLY A 811 58.57 -4.44 15.19
N THR A 812 59.56 -5.19 14.71
CA THR A 812 59.52 -6.66 14.66
C THR A 812 59.54 -7.22 16.08
N TYR A 813 58.64 -8.13 16.42
CA TYR A 813 58.63 -8.85 17.67
C TYR A 813 59.44 -10.14 17.54
N ALA A 814 60.15 -10.51 18.58
CA ALA A 814 60.88 -11.77 18.65
C ALA A 814 60.40 -12.59 19.86
N ASP A 815 60.43 -13.90 19.72
CA ASP A 815 60.06 -14.81 20.81
C ASP A 815 61.01 -14.68 21.98
N VAL A 816 60.47 -14.68 23.19
CA VAL A 816 61.25 -14.62 24.39
C VAL A 816 61.83 -16.02 24.68
N LEU A 817 63.14 -16.18 24.52
CA LEU A 817 63.79 -17.48 24.70
C LEU A 817 63.67 -17.99 26.16
N GLY A 818 63.15 -19.23 26.26
CA GLY A 818 63.00 -19.93 27.56
C GLY A 818 61.60 -19.84 28.15
N ASP A 819 60.64 -19.22 27.46
CA ASP A 819 59.26 -19.17 27.92
C ASP A 819 58.50 -20.35 27.37
N THR A 820 58.19 -21.34 28.22
CA THR A 820 57.47 -22.58 27.87
C THR A 820 56.22 -22.81 28.65
N SER A 821 55.74 -21.81 29.41
CA SER A 821 54.55 -22.00 30.26
C SER A 821 53.49 -20.96 29.97
N PRO A 822 52.20 -21.37 29.78
CA PRO A 822 51.07 -20.47 29.78
C PRO A 822 50.89 -19.75 31.14
#